data_deabd196baa3859df3f0265677d71e69
#
_entry.id   deabd196baa3859df3f0265677d71e69
#
_cell.length_a   1.000
_cell.length_b   1.000
_cell.length_c   1.000
_cell.angle_alpha   90.00
_cell.angle_beta   90.00
_cell.angle_gamma   90.00
#
_symmetry.space_group_name_H-M   'P 1'
#
loop_
_entity.id
_entity.type
_entity.pdbx_description
1 polymer ?
#
loop_
_entity_poly.entity_id
_entity_poly.type
_entity_poly.pdbx_seq_one_letter_code
_entity_poly.pdbx_strand_id
1 'polypeptide(L)'
;MKRNLLAATIAALSFSSIQAGEAVFYVTEDGQALKDISVKVDGQKKLVGKNGFVAFELKGGNHQVELSQYGELTGEFEFDASSHQNAEVQVELIAGEAMADVALYVPGKNTGEASALGKISGYVESDETGGGVESAIISVVGTAYTTTTDNKGFYQLEIPRGEYALKIAHPNYGNREVKRLRVISQVSTNVNLNLSMSGEGVIEEVLAVGSYVPSTVTAQQRDASGVLDAIGVEQFSRFGDSNAASALKRVSGVSIAGGKYAVVRGLNERYTSVLFNGASLPSPDPTRRVVPLDLFPSGIISSINVEKTANPHRPADSAGATIDIISREAPDSFEGKLSVSTGHLTGTTGESATVQKTSGMEVLGFGSSDRDLSSAAENYANTRGAGAVTGEEGVALLNHDQWQTENITINPDLSLEASVGDLIGEYSFGDLAYKVTGRYSNKWKKTETDNATYNNLGNGSTVEADEYVETRVVNDIDLSGALALSLLGDNYSVISNTMLLRQTQIDSSEEVGIRGEYRNFTINRNYSWQEREFFMQQFTGDLDTPDLLDGHFKWGATFAKAKLDAPDSRSYTLNNDNDIAVDGSFNPLAQDETALTTIDMNTSPQRNFTKLEDDATDFQIGGDIQLFETDEFQIRLNAGVGVLSRDRDVSTSAFNYELTNEEGTIPDEYQNEQNISDVINDDSISNDDFAVIPLSDYKASYTGTWDNNSIFITPSLEWFDSFKIEAGVRLEDSSMKIKTSTDPVTGELKEATIEDDDIYPTLNISVTPFEDFKIRFAYYESINRPDFREVAPAQFTDTVSGDVYKGNEKLVSANIDNLDLRIEYYFSDTESASLAIFRKDFEGAIERNADYIGGSTTVIYSFENNGDSFAEGMELAASKDFEFTDMSMRLSANASFFDTEIEIYNDSGNFVKKRQLQGQPELLANMQVSIDEYESGREYTLVINHTGESLHAVSADPLIGDEMKLARTVLDVNFKQPIIMDELDFKASIKNLLDAEVEHEQGGEMAKKYKPGIEFKMGVSYLF
;
A
#
# COMPACT_ATOMS: atom_id res chain seq x y z
N MET A 1 14.83 41.01 -2.93
CA MET A 1 15.91 40.01 -3.04
C MET A 1 15.40 38.54 -3.13
N LYS A 2 14.10 38.27 -3.02
CA LYS A 2 13.52 36.90 -3.09
C LYS A 2 12.97 36.47 -4.47
N ARG A 3 13.09 37.30 -5.49
CA ARG A 3 12.60 37.01 -6.85
C ARG A 3 13.69 36.55 -7.83
N ASN A 4 14.95 36.65 -7.44
CA ASN A 4 16.10 36.30 -8.28
C ASN A 4 16.73 34.93 -7.94
N LEU A 5 16.27 34.26 -6.88
CA LEU A 5 16.75 32.90 -6.55
C LEU A 5 15.98 31.81 -7.31
N LEU A 6 14.71 32.03 -7.64
CA LEU A 6 13.91 31.07 -8.40
C LEU A 6 14.29 31.04 -9.90
N ALA A 7 14.71 32.17 -10.44
CA ALA A 7 15.16 32.25 -11.83
C ALA A 7 16.58 31.71 -12.05
N ALA A 8 17.41 31.68 -11.01
CA ALA A 8 18.75 31.09 -11.08
C ALA A 8 18.75 29.57 -10.94
N THR A 9 17.73 28.99 -10.30
CA THR A 9 17.58 27.54 -10.16
C THR A 9 16.97 26.91 -11.43
N ILE A 10 16.14 27.66 -12.17
CA ILE A 10 15.59 27.21 -13.45
C ILE A 10 16.60 27.37 -14.58
N ALA A 11 17.52 28.30 -14.50
CA ALA A 11 18.56 28.48 -15.52
C ALA A 11 19.77 27.54 -15.36
N ALA A 12 19.90 26.81 -14.26
CA ALA A 12 20.94 25.80 -14.04
C ALA A 12 20.54 24.37 -14.51
N LEU A 13 19.29 24.19 -14.94
CA LEU A 13 18.78 22.90 -15.45
C LEU A 13 18.72 22.81 -16.99
N SER A 14 19.28 23.77 -17.71
CA SER A 14 19.34 23.74 -19.17
C SER A 14 20.77 23.60 -19.70
N PHE A 15 21.48 22.58 -19.26
CA PHE A 15 22.57 22.01 -20.01
C PHE A 15 22.13 20.62 -20.48
N SER A 16 21.35 20.57 -21.57
CA SER A 16 21.26 19.38 -22.39
C SER A 16 22.65 19.08 -22.91
N SER A 17 23.26 17.97 -22.45
CA SER A 17 24.32 17.34 -23.18
C SER A 17 23.79 17.04 -24.58
N ILE A 18 24.44 17.57 -25.60
CA ILE A 18 24.17 17.22 -27.00
C ILE A 18 24.58 15.76 -27.12
N GLN A 19 23.63 14.85 -27.03
CA GLN A 19 23.86 13.45 -27.29
C GLN A 19 24.13 13.30 -28.77
N ALA A 20 25.28 12.74 -29.15
CA ALA A 20 25.60 12.44 -30.53
C ALA A 20 24.67 11.29 -30.99
N GLY A 21 24.09 11.38 -32.17
CA GLY A 21 23.34 10.28 -32.77
C GLY A 21 24.26 9.08 -33.06
N GLU A 22 23.73 7.89 -33.17
CA GLU A 22 24.45 6.66 -33.49
C GLU A 22 23.92 6.07 -34.81
N ALA A 23 24.80 5.55 -35.67
CA ALA A 23 24.42 4.75 -36.84
C ALA A 23 24.88 3.32 -36.66
N VAL A 24 23.94 2.38 -36.75
CA VAL A 24 24.22 0.94 -36.75
C VAL A 24 24.02 0.38 -38.13
N PHE A 25 25.07 -0.21 -38.65
CA PHE A 25 25.08 -0.85 -39.97
C PHE A 25 24.93 -2.36 -39.81
N TYR A 26 24.02 -2.94 -40.55
CA TYR A 26 23.85 -4.38 -40.68
C TYR A 26 24.13 -4.76 -42.14
N VAL A 27 25.19 -5.56 -42.38
CA VAL A 27 25.65 -5.91 -43.73
C VAL A 27 25.39 -7.40 -44.01
N THR A 28 24.63 -7.68 -45.03
CA THR A 28 24.24 -9.02 -45.46
C THR A 28 24.58 -9.28 -46.91
N GLU A 29 24.75 -10.55 -47.29
CA GLU A 29 24.78 -11.05 -48.67
C GLU A 29 23.88 -12.30 -48.71
N ASP A 30 22.92 -12.33 -49.63
CA ASP A 30 21.88 -13.38 -49.72
C ASP A 30 21.18 -13.64 -48.36
N GLY A 31 20.91 -12.58 -47.58
CA GLY A 31 20.26 -12.64 -46.26
C GLY A 31 21.11 -13.23 -45.14
N GLN A 32 22.39 -13.50 -45.35
CA GLN A 32 23.34 -13.94 -44.31
C GLN A 32 24.29 -12.82 -43.90
N ALA A 33 24.54 -12.72 -42.58
CA ALA A 33 25.46 -11.73 -42.03
C ALA A 33 26.86 -11.85 -42.65
N LEU A 34 27.37 -10.79 -43.27
CA LEU A 34 28.66 -10.76 -43.94
C LEU A 34 29.77 -10.47 -42.91
N LYS A 35 30.83 -11.28 -42.95
CA LYS A 35 32.07 -11.10 -42.18
C LYS A 35 33.13 -10.48 -43.06
N ASP A 36 34.12 -9.86 -42.42
CA ASP A 36 35.32 -9.34 -43.10
C ASP A 36 35.07 -8.19 -44.10
N ILE A 37 33.95 -7.53 -44.01
CA ILE A 37 33.65 -6.26 -44.68
C ILE A 37 33.94 -5.09 -43.72
N SER A 38 34.44 -4.00 -44.27
CA SER A 38 34.63 -2.77 -43.50
C SER A 38 33.69 -1.67 -43.98
N VAL A 39 33.10 -1.01 -43.04
CA VAL A 39 32.27 0.18 -43.22
C VAL A 39 33.07 1.39 -42.78
N LYS A 40 33.02 2.46 -43.59
CA LYS A 40 33.65 3.75 -43.29
C LYS A 40 32.60 4.82 -43.37
N VAL A 41 32.41 5.54 -42.27
CA VAL A 41 31.45 6.66 -42.13
C VAL A 41 32.25 7.92 -41.84
N ASP A 42 32.09 8.97 -42.64
CA ASP A 42 32.80 10.25 -42.47
C ASP A 42 34.31 10.14 -42.25
N GLY A 43 34.93 9.17 -42.89
CA GLY A 43 36.35 8.92 -42.74
C GLY A 43 36.77 7.96 -41.62
N GLN A 44 35.86 7.62 -40.68
CA GLN A 44 36.10 6.57 -39.66
C GLN A 44 35.81 5.18 -40.24
N LYS A 45 36.77 4.30 -40.17
CA LYS A 45 36.69 2.94 -40.72
C LYS A 45 36.60 1.91 -39.57
N LYS A 46 35.56 1.06 -39.60
CA LYS A 46 35.42 -0.07 -38.66
C LYS A 46 35.14 -1.37 -39.42
N LEU A 47 35.56 -2.48 -38.84
CA LEU A 47 35.29 -3.81 -39.41
C LEU A 47 33.94 -4.31 -38.87
N VAL A 48 33.15 -4.91 -39.75
CA VAL A 48 31.87 -5.52 -39.37
C VAL A 48 32.13 -6.72 -38.46
N GLY A 49 31.44 -6.81 -37.35
CA GLY A 49 31.54 -7.89 -36.36
C GLY A 49 31.08 -9.25 -36.91
N LYS A 50 31.32 -10.32 -36.15
CA LYS A 50 30.96 -11.72 -36.54
C LYS A 50 29.45 -11.92 -36.77
N ASN A 51 28.63 -11.05 -36.24
CA ASN A 51 27.17 -11.01 -36.34
C ASN A 51 26.63 -10.05 -37.41
N GLY A 52 27.50 -9.48 -38.24
CA GLY A 52 27.12 -8.60 -39.34
C GLY A 52 26.93 -7.14 -38.99
N PHE A 53 27.18 -6.71 -37.72
CA PHE A 53 26.93 -5.36 -37.24
C PHE A 53 28.20 -4.53 -37.05
N VAL A 54 28.05 -3.21 -37.25
CA VAL A 54 29.04 -2.21 -36.84
C VAL A 54 28.36 -0.88 -36.54
N ALA A 55 28.76 -0.19 -35.47
CA ALA A 55 28.18 1.07 -35.04
C ALA A 55 29.15 2.25 -35.13
N PHE A 56 28.62 3.45 -35.43
CA PHE A 56 29.34 4.72 -35.53
C PHE A 56 28.59 5.83 -34.82
N GLU A 57 29.30 6.71 -34.12
CA GLU A 57 28.74 7.95 -33.58
C GLU A 57 28.48 8.94 -34.73
N LEU A 58 27.30 9.55 -34.78
CA LEU A 58 26.93 10.53 -35.81
C LEU A 58 26.99 11.95 -35.27
N LYS A 59 27.47 12.87 -36.06
CA LYS A 59 27.30 14.32 -35.87
C LYS A 59 26.17 14.76 -36.80
N GLY A 60 25.29 15.70 -36.40
CA GLY A 60 24.23 16.13 -37.33
C GLY A 60 24.79 16.62 -38.69
N GLY A 61 24.17 16.19 -39.79
CA GLY A 61 24.54 16.53 -41.17
C GLY A 61 24.46 15.37 -42.15
N ASN A 62 25.00 15.57 -43.32
CA ASN A 62 25.13 14.55 -44.37
C ASN A 62 26.33 13.64 -44.08
N HIS A 63 26.13 12.34 -44.07
CA HIS A 63 27.10 11.30 -43.76
C HIS A 63 27.44 10.52 -45.03
N GLN A 64 28.75 10.41 -45.31
CA GLN A 64 29.24 9.59 -46.43
C GLN A 64 29.65 8.22 -45.92
N VAL A 65 29.13 7.17 -46.55
CA VAL A 65 29.39 5.77 -46.22
C VAL A 65 30.10 5.10 -47.39
N GLU A 66 31.23 4.46 -47.10
CA GLU A 66 31.98 3.61 -48.01
C GLU A 66 32.05 2.18 -47.43
N LEU A 67 31.70 1.19 -48.24
CA LEU A 67 31.84 -0.22 -47.90
C LEU A 67 33.00 -0.81 -48.68
N SER A 68 33.85 -1.58 -48.02
CA SER A 68 34.96 -2.24 -48.69
C SER A 68 35.17 -3.67 -48.18
N GLN A 69 35.27 -4.61 -49.10
CA GLN A 69 35.57 -6.01 -48.83
C GLN A 69 36.96 -6.38 -49.41
N TYR A 70 37.82 -6.99 -48.58
CA TYR A 70 39.20 -7.30 -48.93
C TYR A 70 40.02 -6.11 -49.47
N GLY A 71 39.58 -4.87 -49.17
CA GLY A 71 40.25 -3.65 -49.61
C GLY A 71 39.76 -3.07 -50.91
N GLU A 72 38.83 -3.70 -51.59
CA GLU A 72 38.15 -3.18 -52.78
C GLU A 72 36.83 -2.53 -52.37
N LEU A 73 36.48 -1.38 -52.97
CA LEU A 73 35.24 -0.63 -52.72
C LEU A 73 34.04 -1.42 -53.29
N THR A 74 33.12 -1.82 -52.42
CA THR A 74 31.94 -2.60 -52.78
C THR A 74 30.65 -1.75 -52.83
N GLY A 75 30.69 -0.54 -52.30
CA GLY A 75 29.54 0.38 -52.38
C GLY A 75 29.81 1.70 -51.69
N GLU A 76 29.13 2.73 -52.13
CA GLU A 76 29.11 4.06 -51.49
C GLU A 76 27.70 4.64 -51.55
N PHE A 77 27.30 5.32 -50.48
CA PHE A 77 26.03 6.04 -50.39
C PHE A 77 26.10 7.15 -49.34
N GLU A 78 25.13 8.03 -49.35
CA GLU A 78 25.02 9.15 -48.42
C GLU A 78 23.67 9.13 -47.73
N PHE A 79 23.62 9.57 -46.46
CA PHE A 79 22.38 9.83 -45.77
C PHE A 79 22.50 11.05 -44.87
N ASP A 80 21.40 11.73 -44.61
CA ASP A 80 21.36 12.93 -43.78
C ASP A 80 20.67 12.59 -42.43
N ALA A 81 21.32 12.89 -41.32
CA ALA A 81 20.79 12.67 -40.00
C ALA A 81 21.01 13.88 -39.10
N SER A 82 20.02 14.24 -38.26
CA SER A 82 20.21 15.28 -37.24
C SER A 82 21.01 14.74 -36.06
N SER A 83 21.66 15.62 -35.29
CA SER A 83 22.54 15.24 -34.17
C SER A 83 21.86 14.45 -33.02
N HIS A 84 20.56 14.30 -33.08
CA HIS A 84 19.74 13.56 -32.09
C HIS A 84 18.92 12.44 -32.75
N GLN A 85 19.22 12.13 -34.02
CA GLN A 85 18.66 10.97 -34.69
C GLN A 85 19.68 9.86 -34.77
N ASN A 86 19.23 8.63 -34.49
CA ASN A 86 19.96 7.43 -34.79
C ASN A 86 19.62 6.95 -36.21
N ALA A 87 20.56 6.27 -36.84
CA ALA A 87 20.36 5.68 -38.15
C ALA A 87 20.58 4.17 -38.07
N GLU A 88 19.62 3.40 -38.55
CA GLU A 88 19.80 2.00 -38.87
C GLU A 88 20.01 1.87 -40.38
N VAL A 89 21.12 1.29 -40.75
CA VAL A 89 21.52 1.17 -42.13
C VAL A 89 21.63 -0.30 -42.48
N GLN A 90 20.66 -0.81 -43.19
CA GLN A 90 20.72 -2.17 -43.74
C GLN A 90 21.38 -2.13 -45.09
N VAL A 91 22.44 -2.90 -45.24
CA VAL A 91 23.16 -3.01 -46.48
C VAL A 91 23.13 -4.46 -46.97
N GLU A 92 22.50 -4.70 -48.08
CA GLU A 92 22.54 -5.98 -48.77
C GLU A 92 23.45 -5.92 -49.99
N LEU A 93 24.42 -6.84 -50.04
CA LEU A 93 25.26 -7.01 -51.19
C LEU A 93 24.61 -7.98 -52.17
N ILE A 94 24.20 -7.48 -53.31
CA ILE A 94 23.63 -8.27 -54.40
C ILE A 94 24.59 -8.23 -55.59
N ALA A 95 25.14 -9.38 -55.94
CA ALA A 95 26.09 -9.52 -57.03
C ALA A 95 27.33 -8.56 -56.96
N GLY A 96 27.75 -8.18 -55.76
CA GLY A 96 28.87 -7.29 -55.52
C GLY A 96 28.55 -5.80 -55.54
N GLU A 97 27.31 -5.40 -55.69
CA GLU A 97 26.83 -4.03 -55.50
C GLU A 97 26.08 -3.88 -54.17
N ALA A 98 26.33 -2.81 -53.44
CA ALA A 98 25.69 -2.53 -52.15
C ALA A 98 24.33 -1.79 -52.35
N MET A 99 23.26 -2.40 -51.93
CA MET A 99 21.98 -1.74 -51.78
C MET A 99 21.78 -1.39 -50.30
N ALA A 100 21.61 -0.09 -50.00
CA ALA A 100 21.44 0.38 -48.65
C ALA A 100 20.01 0.92 -48.40
N ASP A 101 19.40 0.48 -47.33
CA ASP A 101 18.15 1.06 -46.78
C ASP A 101 18.51 1.76 -45.48
N VAL A 102 18.11 3.02 -45.35
CA VAL A 102 18.48 3.86 -44.21
C VAL A 102 17.21 4.29 -43.51
N ALA A 103 17.00 3.77 -42.29
CA ALA A 103 15.91 4.18 -41.42
C ALA A 103 16.45 5.16 -40.36
N LEU A 104 15.92 6.37 -40.34
CA LEU A 104 16.26 7.40 -39.34
C LEU A 104 15.18 7.42 -38.25
N TYR A 105 15.59 7.40 -37.01
CA TYR A 105 14.67 7.53 -35.88
C TYR A 105 15.28 8.41 -34.77
N VAL A 106 14.41 9.12 -34.05
CA VAL A 106 14.82 9.75 -32.79
C VAL A 106 14.74 8.66 -31.73
N PRO A 107 15.85 8.27 -31.09
CA PRO A 107 15.77 7.27 -30.04
C PRO A 107 14.77 7.77 -29.01
N GLY A 108 13.72 7.00 -28.77
CA GLY A 108 12.96 7.13 -27.58
C GLY A 108 13.96 7.12 -26.43
N LYS A 109 13.77 7.96 -25.45
CA LYS A 109 14.66 8.11 -24.31
C LYS A 109 14.89 6.75 -23.67
N ASN A 110 15.86 6.00 -24.11
CA ASN A 110 16.32 4.82 -23.37
C ASN A 110 17.39 4.07 -24.11
N THR A 111 18.52 4.19 -23.58
CA THR A 111 19.63 3.29 -23.76
C THR A 111 19.89 2.72 -22.38
N GLY A 112 19.17 1.71 -22.01
CA GLY A 112 19.31 1.20 -20.70
C GLY A 112 20.08 -0.07 -20.62
N GLU A 113 20.57 -0.39 -19.49
CA GLU A 113 21.37 -1.53 -19.13
C GLU A 113 20.57 -2.62 -18.42
N ALA A 114 21.20 -3.77 -18.18
CA ALA A 114 20.64 -5.06 -17.84
C ALA A 114 19.75 -5.16 -16.58
N SER A 115 19.69 -4.14 -15.74
CA SER A 115 18.95 -4.19 -14.46
C SER A 115 17.46 -3.85 -14.54
N ALA A 116 16.96 -3.42 -15.69
CA ALA A 116 15.57 -3.04 -15.87
C ALA A 116 14.97 -3.63 -17.15
N LEU A 117 15.13 -4.95 -17.32
CA LEU A 117 14.61 -5.66 -18.48
C LEU A 117 13.10 -5.72 -18.47
N GLY A 118 12.48 -5.39 -19.61
CA GLY A 118 11.12 -5.77 -19.96
C GLY A 118 11.14 -6.89 -20.99
N LYS A 119 10.02 -7.52 -21.20
CA LYS A 119 9.89 -8.65 -22.10
C LYS A 119 9.00 -8.28 -23.29
N ILE A 120 9.40 -8.64 -24.48
CA ILE A 120 8.54 -8.64 -25.66
C ILE A 120 8.24 -10.08 -26.02
N SER A 121 6.97 -10.45 -26.21
CA SER A 121 6.57 -11.77 -26.67
C SER A 121 5.42 -11.67 -27.65
N GLY A 122 5.20 -12.70 -28.46
CA GLY A 122 4.10 -12.73 -29.41
C GLY A 122 4.20 -13.85 -30.42
N TYR A 123 3.25 -13.88 -31.34
CA TYR A 123 3.22 -14.85 -32.43
C TYR A 123 3.39 -14.14 -33.76
N VAL A 124 4.13 -14.78 -34.64
CA VAL A 124 4.21 -14.41 -36.07
C VAL A 124 3.43 -15.44 -36.87
N GLU A 125 2.35 -15.02 -37.50
CA GLU A 125 1.47 -15.88 -38.27
C GLU A 125 1.48 -15.54 -39.75
N SER A 126 1.16 -16.49 -40.63
CA SER A 126 1.02 -16.24 -42.05
C SER A 126 -0.39 -15.78 -42.38
N ASP A 127 -0.54 -14.68 -43.10
CA ASP A 127 -1.84 -14.17 -43.59
C ASP A 127 -2.54 -15.18 -44.52
N GLU A 128 -1.80 -16.02 -45.27
CA GLU A 128 -2.36 -16.97 -46.20
C GLU A 128 -2.81 -18.28 -45.55
N THR A 129 -2.12 -18.71 -44.49
CA THR A 129 -2.37 -20.04 -43.91
C THR A 129 -2.96 -19.97 -42.50
N GLY A 130 -2.86 -18.81 -41.80
CA GLY A 130 -3.25 -18.66 -40.42
C GLY A 130 -2.39 -19.52 -39.46
N GLY A 131 -1.29 -20.06 -39.92
CA GLY A 131 -0.37 -20.87 -39.13
C GLY A 131 0.89 -20.09 -38.74
N GLY A 132 1.50 -20.53 -37.62
CA GLY A 132 2.76 -19.87 -37.14
C GLY A 132 3.87 -19.94 -38.19
N VAL A 133 4.62 -18.85 -38.30
CA VAL A 133 5.79 -18.75 -39.17
C VAL A 133 7.03 -19.11 -38.37
N GLU A 134 7.59 -20.29 -38.63
CA GLU A 134 8.83 -20.79 -37.99
C GLU A 134 10.06 -20.06 -38.52
N SER A 135 11.04 -19.78 -37.66
CA SER A 135 12.32 -19.16 -38.00
C SER A 135 12.23 -17.73 -38.56
N ALA A 136 11.15 -16.99 -38.29
CA ALA A 136 11.14 -15.57 -38.56
C ALA A 136 12.11 -14.85 -37.61
N ILE A 137 12.92 -13.97 -38.13
CA ILE A 137 13.90 -13.19 -37.35
C ILE A 137 13.21 -11.93 -36.86
N ILE A 138 13.15 -11.75 -35.56
CA ILE A 138 12.68 -10.53 -34.89
C ILE A 138 13.90 -9.76 -34.40
N SER A 139 14.11 -8.57 -34.88
CA SER A 139 15.19 -7.68 -34.45
C SER A 139 14.63 -6.38 -33.88
N VAL A 140 15.23 -5.90 -32.81
CA VAL A 140 14.91 -4.59 -32.23
C VAL A 140 15.77 -3.54 -32.94
N VAL A 141 15.10 -2.65 -33.65
CA VAL A 141 15.75 -1.62 -34.46
C VAL A 141 16.70 -0.78 -33.61
N GLY A 142 17.95 -0.63 -34.04
CA GLY A 142 18.99 0.17 -33.36
C GLY A 142 19.69 -0.53 -32.18
N THR A 143 19.44 -1.82 -31.96
CA THR A 143 20.05 -2.58 -30.86
C THR A 143 20.63 -3.90 -31.36
N ALA A 144 21.35 -4.61 -30.49
CA ALA A 144 21.82 -5.97 -30.77
C ALA A 144 20.82 -7.08 -30.43
N TYR A 145 19.63 -6.71 -29.93
CA TYR A 145 18.64 -7.67 -29.48
C TYR A 145 17.88 -8.28 -30.65
N THR A 146 17.97 -9.60 -30.75
CA THR A 146 17.31 -10.37 -31.83
C THR A 146 16.91 -11.73 -31.30
N THR A 147 15.79 -12.25 -31.81
CA THR A 147 15.30 -13.60 -31.54
C THR A 147 14.68 -14.22 -32.80
N THR A 148 14.34 -15.49 -32.75
CA THR A 148 13.66 -16.20 -33.84
C THR A 148 12.41 -16.86 -33.33
N THR A 149 11.39 -16.97 -34.19
CA THR A 149 10.18 -17.70 -33.89
C THR A 149 10.40 -19.22 -33.90
N ASP A 150 9.70 -19.92 -33.02
CA ASP A 150 9.63 -21.37 -32.96
C ASP A 150 8.69 -21.97 -34.05
N ASN A 151 8.44 -23.27 -33.99
CA ASN A 151 7.60 -23.99 -34.96
C ASN A 151 6.12 -23.62 -34.88
N LYS A 152 5.68 -22.87 -33.86
CA LYS A 152 4.33 -22.33 -33.71
C LYS A 152 4.25 -20.84 -34.03
N GLY A 153 5.37 -20.24 -34.44
CA GLY A 153 5.50 -18.80 -34.68
C GLY A 153 5.72 -17.97 -33.43
N PHE A 154 5.88 -18.58 -32.24
CA PHE A 154 6.08 -17.86 -30.98
C PHE A 154 7.50 -17.31 -30.88
N TYR A 155 7.64 -16.08 -30.39
CA TYR A 155 8.92 -15.47 -30.04
C TYR A 155 8.88 -14.75 -28.71
N GLN A 156 10.04 -14.63 -28.10
CA GLN A 156 10.24 -13.91 -26.85
C GLN A 156 11.60 -13.24 -26.85
N LEU A 157 11.65 -12.01 -26.32
CA LEU A 157 12.84 -11.22 -26.26
C LEU A 157 12.84 -10.38 -24.97
N GLU A 158 13.91 -10.42 -24.21
CA GLU A 158 14.13 -9.55 -23.07
C GLU A 158 15.05 -8.40 -23.47
N ILE A 159 14.61 -7.18 -23.23
CA ILE A 159 15.34 -5.96 -23.58
C ILE A 159 15.13 -4.89 -22.50
N PRO A 160 16.07 -3.95 -22.35
CA PRO A 160 15.89 -2.83 -21.44
C PRO A 160 14.58 -2.08 -21.71
N ARG A 161 14.04 -1.45 -20.68
CA ARG A 161 12.88 -0.57 -20.83
C ARG A 161 13.16 0.53 -21.87
N GLY A 162 12.16 0.88 -22.67
CA GLY A 162 12.35 1.89 -23.69
C GLY A 162 11.25 1.92 -24.73
N GLU A 163 11.32 2.87 -25.65
CA GLU A 163 10.51 2.86 -26.86
C GLU A 163 11.34 2.33 -28.02
N TYR A 164 10.86 1.27 -28.65
CA TYR A 164 11.58 0.53 -29.68
C TYR A 164 10.76 0.39 -30.96
N ALA A 165 11.44 0.01 -32.04
CA ALA A 165 10.79 -0.55 -33.21
C ALA A 165 11.27 -1.99 -33.41
N LEU A 166 10.35 -2.90 -33.71
CA LEU A 166 10.66 -4.28 -34.07
C LEU A 166 10.63 -4.44 -35.58
N LYS A 167 11.60 -5.14 -36.10
CA LYS A 167 11.63 -5.56 -37.51
C LYS A 167 11.58 -7.08 -37.56
N ILE A 168 10.66 -7.58 -38.38
CA ILE A 168 10.45 -9.00 -38.61
C ILE A 168 10.83 -9.32 -40.04
N ALA A 169 11.68 -10.31 -40.23
CA ALA A 169 12.12 -10.76 -41.53
C ALA A 169 12.07 -12.27 -41.63
N HIS A 170 11.60 -12.78 -42.78
CA HIS A 170 11.63 -14.19 -43.08
C HIS A 170 11.90 -14.41 -44.60
N PRO A 171 12.69 -15.41 -45.00
CA PRO A 171 13.09 -15.59 -46.42
C PRO A 171 11.93 -15.76 -47.40
N ASN A 172 10.78 -16.27 -46.94
CA ASN A 172 9.62 -16.56 -47.76
C ASN A 172 8.45 -15.59 -47.59
N TYR A 173 8.61 -14.55 -46.75
CA TYR A 173 7.56 -13.57 -46.43
C TYR A 173 8.11 -12.16 -46.58
N GLY A 174 7.26 -11.18 -46.80
CA GLY A 174 7.61 -9.79 -46.78
C GLY A 174 8.08 -9.33 -45.40
N ASN A 175 9.03 -8.39 -45.36
CA ASN A 175 9.48 -7.79 -44.10
C ASN A 175 8.37 -6.93 -43.48
N ARG A 176 8.25 -6.92 -42.16
CA ARG A 176 7.33 -6.06 -41.43
C ARG A 176 8.06 -5.30 -40.32
N GLU A 177 7.65 -4.06 -40.08
CA GLU A 177 8.19 -3.22 -39.02
C GLU A 177 7.07 -2.72 -38.14
N VAL A 178 7.26 -2.83 -36.80
CA VAL A 178 6.36 -2.29 -35.78
C VAL A 178 7.09 -1.15 -35.09
N LYS A 179 6.57 0.07 -35.18
CA LYS A 179 7.15 1.26 -34.55
C LYS A 179 6.47 1.60 -33.22
N ARG A 180 7.16 2.39 -32.39
CA ARG A 180 6.66 2.89 -31.09
C ARG A 180 6.23 1.79 -30.11
N LEU A 181 6.96 0.71 -30.08
CA LEU A 181 6.75 -0.35 -29.10
C LEU A 181 7.34 0.08 -27.77
N ARG A 182 6.50 0.30 -26.79
CA ARG A 182 6.95 0.67 -25.44
C ARG A 182 7.25 -0.57 -24.61
N VAL A 183 8.50 -0.71 -24.18
CA VAL A 183 8.95 -1.75 -23.28
C VAL A 183 9.14 -1.14 -21.89
N ILE A 184 8.51 -1.73 -20.90
CA ILE A 184 8.55 -1.26 -19.52
C ILE A 184 9.28 -2.30 -18.69
N SER A 185 10.12 -1.86 -17.79
CA SER A 185 10.85 -2.73 -16.86
C SER A 185 9.89 -3.65 -16.12
N GLN A 186 10.22 -4.94 -16.09
CA GLN A 186 9.42 -5.97 -15.42
C GLN A 186 8.02 -6.20 -16.04
N VAL A 187 7.83 -5.86 -17.29
CA VAL A 187 6.57 -5.96 -18.03
C VAL A 187 6.77 -6.73 -19.33
N SER A 188 5.79 -7.56 -19.72
CA SER A 188 5.74 -8.18 -21.05
C SER A 188 4.90 -7.34 -21.98
N THR A 189 5.47 -6.92 -23.08
CA THR A 189 4.74 -6.31 -24.19
C THR A 189 4.42 -7.39 -25.19
N ASN A 190 3.13 -7.70 -25.41
CA ASN A 190 2.70 -8.71 -26.36
C ASN A 190 2.49 -8.08 -27.74
N VAL A 191 3.13 -8.64 -28.78
CA VAL A 191 3.07 -8.13 -30.15
C VAL A 191 2.87 -9.29 -31.10
N ASN A 192 1.63 -9.54 -31.50
CA ASN A 192 1.31 -10.53 -32.51
C ASN A 192 1.34 -9.90 -33.89
N LEU A 193 1.91 -10.60 -34.84
CA LEU A 193 2.22 -10.09 -36.17
C LEU A 193 1.86 -11.09 -37.24
N ASN A 194 1.35 -10.59 -38.36
CA ASN A 194 1.07 -11.41 -39.51
C ASN A 194 2.07 -11.07 -40.65
N LEU A 195 2.58 -12.05 -41.34
CA LEU A 195 3.42 -11.92 -42.50
C LEU A 195 2.71 -12.43 -43.77
N SER A 196 2.80 -11.67 -44.87
CA SER A 196 2.27 -12.07 -46.17
C SER A 196 3.37 -12.54 -47.13
N MET A 197 3.09 -13.58 -47.94
CA MET A 197 4.01 -14.10 -48.96
C MET A 197 4.15 -13.21 -50.20
N SER A 198 3.34 -12.17 -50.36
CA SER A 198 3.45 -11.25 -51.48
C SER A 198 4.62 -10.29 -51.28
N GLY A 199 5.68 -10.45 -52.09
CA GLY A 199 6.99 -9.81 -51.98
C GLY A 199 7.03 -8.33 -52.39
N GLU A 200 6.19 -7.48 -51.86
CA GLU A 200 6.41 -6.03 -51.83
C GLU A 200 6.30 -5.61 -50.37
N GLY A 201 7.42 -5.11 -49.83
CA GLY A 201 7.47 -4.61 -48.45
C GLY A 201 6.50 -3.46 -48.26
N VAL A 202 5.32 -3.79 -47.78
CA VAL A 202 4.38 -2.81 -47.25
C VAL A 202 4.89 -2.44 -45.87
N ILE A 203 5.49 -1.28 -45.73
CA ILE A 203 5.73 -0.66 -44.45
C ILE A 203 4.36 -0.15 -43.97
N GLU A 204 3.59 -1.03 -43.35
CA GLU A 204 2.46 -0.58 -42.54
C GLU A 204 3.03 -0.07 -41.24
N GLU A 205 2.82 1.22 -41.00
CA GLU A 205 3.05 1.84 -39.70
C GLU A 205 1.98 1.31 -38.75
N VAL A 206 2.22 0.13 -38.19
CA VAL A 206 1.38 -0.42 -37.13
C VAL A 206 1.85 0.20 -35.83
N LEU A 207 1.08 1.13 -35.31
CA LEU A 207 1.26 1.63 -33.95
C LEU A 207 0.84 0.51 -32.99
N ALA A 208 1.73 -0.41 -32.67
CA ALA A 208 1.50 -1.38 -31.62
C ALA A 208 1.80 -0.71 -30.27
N VAL A 209 0.78 -0.09 -29.69
CA VAL A 209 0.76 0.15 -28.26
C VAL A 209 0.51 -1.22 -27.65
N GLY A 210 1.57 -1.88 -27.19
CA GLY A 210 1.42 -3.17 -26.53
C GLY A 210 0.45 -3.03 -25.36
N SER A 211 -0.56 -3.88 -25.32
CA SER A 211 -1.39 -3.99 -24.14
C SER A 211 -0.48 -4.33 -22.96
N TYR A 212 -0.55 -3.52 -21.91
CA TYR A 212 0.23 -3.72 -20.71
C TYR A 212 -0.07 -5.05 -20.08
N VAL A 213 0.98 -5.83 -19.88
CA VAL A 213 0.93 -7.06 -19.11
C VAL A 213 2.08 -7.05 -18.12
N PRO A 214 1.80 -7.07 -16.80
CA PRO A 214 2.84 -7.25 -15.80
C PRO A 214 3.43 -8.66 -15.89
N SER A 215 4.42 -8.86 -16.77
CA SER A 215 5.02 -10.19 -16.97
C SER A 215 5.69 -10.72 -15.72
N THR A 216 6.33 -9.84 -14.94
CA THR A 216 6.98 -10.25 -13.70
C THR A 216 6.00 -10.60 -12.60
N VAL A 217 4.90 -9.86 -12.46
CA VAL A 217 3.88 -10.16 -11.44
C VAL A 217 3.19 -11.47 -11.77
N THR A 218 2.75 -11.67 -13.01
CA THR A 218 2.12 -12.91 -13.46
C THR A 218 3.12 -14.07 -13.49
N ALA A 219 4.37 -13.84 -13.91
CA ALA A 219 5.41 -14.85 -13.86
C ALA A 219 5.73 -15.25 -12.42
N GLN A 220 5.87 -14.29 -11.50
CA GLN A 220 6.06 -14.59 -10.07
C GLN A 220 4.90 -15.41 -9.50
N GLN A 221 3.65 -15.07 -9.86
CA GLN A 221 2.48 -15.85 -9.46
C GLN A 221 2.53 -17.28 -10.05
N ARG A 222 2.91 -17.40 -11.32
CA ARG A 222 3.01 -18.70 -12.02
C ARG A 222 4.13 -19.57 -11.42
N ASP A 223 5.27 -19.00 -11.08
CA ASP A 223 6.46 -19.70 -10.60
C ASP A 223 6.44 -19.95 -9.09
N ALA A 224 5.63 -19.19 -8.33
CA ALA A 224 5.46 -19.41 -6.89
C ALA A 224 5.03 -20.85 -6.61
N SER A 225 5.59 -21.44 -5.56
CA SER A 225 5.18 -22.78 -5.09
C SER A 225 3.87 -22.73 -4.32
N GLY A 226 3.64 -21.65 -3.56
CA GLY A 226 2.40 -21.39 -2.82
C GLY A 226 1.42 -20.48 -3.58
N VAL A 227 0.37 -20.04 -2.88
CA VAL A 227 -0.65 -19.12 -3.41
C VAL A 227 -0.15 -17.69 -3.24
N LEU A 228 0.23 -17.06 -4.32
CA LEU A 228 0.71 -15.68 -4.39
C LEU A 228 -0.22 -14.86 -5.30
N ASP A 229 -0.67 -13.70 -4.83
CA ASP A 229 -1.28 -12.67 -5.64
C ASP A 229 -0.41 -11.40 -5.54
N ALA A 230 -0.14 -10.74 -6.65
CA ALA A 230 0.72 -9.57 -6.65
C ALA A 230 0.11 -8.41 -7.46
N ILE A 231 0.47 -7.18 -7.11
CA ILE A 231 0.07 -5.94 -7.79
C ILE A 231 1.33 -5.16 -8.14
N GLY A 232 1.52 -4.84 -9.42
CA GLY A 232 2.66 -4.06 -9.90
C GLY A 232 2.39 -2.55 -9.96
N VAL A 233 3.47 -1.78 -10.08
CA VAL A 233 3.47 -0.30 -10.12
C VAL A 233 2.54 0.30 -11.16
N GLU A 234 2.38 -0.34 -12.30
CA GLU A 234 1.55 0.21 -13.37
C GLU A 234 0.06 0.10 -13.07
N GLN A 235 -0.34 -0.94 -12.35
CA GLN A 235 -1.71 -1.06 -11.86
C GLN A 235 -2.04 0.11 -10.91
N PHE A 236 -1.10 0.54 -10.04
CA PHE A 236 -1.31 1.74 -9.20
C PHE A 236 -1.59 2.98 -10.02
N SER A 237 -0.82 3.18 -11.11
CA SER A 237 -0.97 4.35 -11.98
C SER A 237 -2.30 4.33 -12.75
N ARG A 238 -2.68 3.16 -13.27
CA ARG A 238 -3.90 2.94 -14.05
C ARG A 238 -5.17 3.17 -13.22
N PHE A 239 -5.14 2.78 -11.95
CA PHE A 239 -6.29 2.87 -11.06
C PHE A 239 -6.33 4.14 -10.21
N GLY A 240 -5.31 4.97 -10.30
CA GLY A 240 -5.21 6.20 -9.54
C GLY A 240 -5.07 5.95 -8.04
N ASP A 241 -4.46 4.80 -7.65
CA ASP A 241 -4.21 4.46 -6.27
C ASP A 241 -3.11 5.33 -5.70
N SER A 242 -3.36 5.92 -4.55
CA SER A 242 -2.43 6.86 -3.94
C SER A 242 -1.52 6.22 -2.87
N ASN A 243 -1.87 5.03 -2.39
CA ASN A 243 -1.15 4.31 -1.34
C ASN A 243 -1.38 2.80 -1.43
N ALA A 244 -0.65 2.02 -0.62
CA ALA A 244 -0.73 0.56 -0.58
C ALA A 244 -2.13 0.05 -0.20
N ALA A 245 -2.83 0.69 0.76
CA ALA A 245 -4.17 0.27 1.17
C ALA A 245 -5.18 0.33 0.03
N SER A 246 -5.12 1.39 -0.81
CA SER A 246 -6.04 1.53 -1.95
C SER A 246 -5.80 0.49 -3.03
N ALA A 247 -4.54 0.13 -3.28
CA ALA A 247 -4.17 -0.89 -4.26
C ALA A 247 -4.66 -2.28 -3.87
N LEU A 248 -4.49 -2.65 -2.61
CA LEU A 248 -4.84 -3.99 -2.09
C LEU A 248 -6.33 -4.34 -2.17
N LYS A 249 -7.24 -3.37 -2.27
CA LYS A 249 -8.68 -3.62 -2.50
C LYS A 249 -8.99 -4.43 -3.74
N ARG A 250 -8.04 -4.58 -4.67
CA ARG A 250 -8.21 -5.30 -5.95
C ARG A 250 -7.73 -6.73 -5.91
N VAL A 251 -6.97 -7.10 -4.89
CA VAL A 251 -6.51 -8.46 -4.69
C VAL A 251 -7.70 -9.33 -4.30
N SER A 252 -7.80 -10.52 -4.89
CA SER A 252 -8.84 -11.50 -4.53
C SER A 252 -8.82 -11.77 -3.03
N GLY A 253 -9.99 -11.81 -2.39
CA GLY A 253 -10.10 -12.12 -0.97
C GLY A 253 -9.51 -11.08 -0.01
N VAL A 254 -9.20 -9.86 -0.49
CA VAL A 254 -8.69 -8.77 0.33
C VAL A 254 -9.70 -7.64 0.43
N SER A 255 -9.97 -7.20 1.65
CA SER A 255 -10.70 -5.96 1.95
C SER A 255 -9.86 -5.06 2.86
N ILE A 256 -10.25 -3.79 2.99
CA ILE A 256 -9.53 -2.81 3.80
C ILE A 256 -10.42 -2.28 4.90
N ALA A 257 -10.04 -2.56 6.13
CA ALA A 257 -10.69 -2.05 7.34
C ALA A 257 -10.19 -0.64 7.67
N GLY A 258 -11.12 0.28 8.00
CA GLY A 258 -10.80 1.66 8.36
C GLY A 258 -10.04 2.47 7.30
N GLY A 259 -9.95 1.97 6.05
CA GLY A 259 -9.15 2.59 5.00
C GLY A 259 -7.63 2.35 5.12
N LYS A 260 -7.17 1.60 6.11
CA LYS A 260 -5.77 1.48 6.54
C LYS A 260 -5.24 0.05 6.61
N TYR A 261 -6.06 -0.91 7.05
CA TYR A 261 -5.61 -2.26 7.41
C TYR A 261 -6.19 -3.31 6.48
N ALA A 262 -5.34 -4.22 6.02
CA ALA A 262 -5.76 -5.32 5.17
C ALA A 262 -6.42 -6.45 5.99
N VAL A 263 -7.58 -6.85 5.54
CA VAL A 263 -8.33 -8.05 5.99
C VAL A 263 -8.26 -9.05 4.86
N VAL A 264 -7.59 -10.17 5.07
CA VAL A 264 -7.35 -11.17 4.03
C VAL A 264 -8.14 -12.44 4.33
N ARG A 265 -8.87 -12.95 3.33
CA ARG A 265 -9.71 -14.15 3.47
C ARG A 265 -10.74 -14.02 4.61
N GLY A 266 -11.20 -12.80 4.83
CA GLY A 266 -12.15 -12.49 5.89
C GLY A 266 -11.55 -12.47 7.31
N LEU A 267 -10.28 -12.81 7.47
CA LEU A 267 -9.62 -12.74 8.75
C LEU A 267 -9.19 -11.31 9.07
N ASN A 268 -9.49 -10.85 10.28
CA ASN A 268 -9.14 -9.55 10.79
C ASN A 268 -7.63 -9.26 10.57
N GLU A 269 -7.27 -7.97 10.50
CA GLU A 269 -5.90 -7.50 10.28
C GLU A 269 -4.84 -8.14 11.19
N ARG A 270 -5.20 -8.55 12.40
CA ARG A 270 -4.29 -9.21 13.35
C ARG A 270 -3.68 -10.50 12.82
N TYR A 271 -4.34 -11.17 11.86
CA TYR A 271 -3.88 -12.41 11.24
C TYR A 271 -3.02 -12.17 9.98
N THR A 272 -2.74 -10.91 9.67
CA THR A 272 -1.96 -10.51 8.49
C THR A 272 -0.62 -9.92 8.92
N SER A 273 0.48 -10.42 8.35
CA SER A 273 1.81 -9.85 8.53
C SER A 273 2.11 -8.86 7.39
N VAL A 274 2.60 -7.67 7.73
CA VAL A 274 3.01 -6.65 6.76
C VAL A 274 4.52 -6.47 6.83
N LEU A 275 5.16 -6.66 5.68
CA LEU A 275 6.61 -6.55 5.51
C LEU A 275 6.94 -5.43 4.50
N PHE A 276 8.17 -4.95 4.55
CA PHE A 276 8.75 -4.07 3.53
C PHE A 276 10.09 -4.65 3.09
N ASN A 277 10.17 -5.07 1.83
CA ASN A 277 11.30 -5.85 1.30
C ASN A 277 11.70 -7.01 2.23
N GLY A 278 10.71 -7.75 2.72
CA GLY A 278 10.88 -8.89 3.61
C GLY A 278 11.07 -8.58 5.10
N ALA A 279 11.31 -7.34 5.51
CA ALA A 279 11.53 -6.97 6.90
C ALA A 279 10.23 -6.61 7.63
N SER A 280 10.13 -6.99 8.89
CA SER A 280 9.03 -6.61 9.78
C SER A 280 9.08 -5.13 10.16
N LEU A 281 7.92 -4.49 10.26
CA LEU A 281 7.79 -3.06 10.51
C LEU A 281 7.17 -2.77 11.88
N PRO A 282 7.63 -1.70 12.58
CA PRO A 282 6.96 -1.20 13.77
C PRO A 282 5.68 -0.43 13.40
N SER A 283 4.71 -0.34 14.32
CA SER A 283 3.43 0.33 14.10
C SER A 283 3.30 1.61 14.92
N PRO A 284 2.94 2.75 14.30
CA PRO A 284 2.62 3.96 15.04
C PRO A 284 1.20 3.95 15.63
N ASP A 285 0.44 2.87 15.48
CA ASP A 285 -0.91 2.74 16.03
C ASP A 285 -0.83 2.18 17.46
N PRO A 286 -1.40 2.89 18.45
CA PRO A 286 -1.36 2.43 19.83
C PRO A 286 -2.33 1.27 20.11
N THR A 287 -3.30 1.02 19.22
CA THR A 287 -4.36 0.03 19.41
C THR A 287 -4.22 -1.20 18.52
N ARG A 288 -3.28 -1.18 17.53
CA ARG A 288 -3.14 -2.23 16.52
C ARG A 288 -1.70 -2.62 16.30
N ARG A 289 -1.49 -3.92 16.13
CA ARG A 289 -0.19 -4.51 15.84
C ARG A 289 0.33 -4.12 14.46
N VAL A 290 -0.56 -4.11 13.47
CA VAL A 290 -0.20 -4.00 12.06
C VAL A 290 0.04 -2.55 11.69
N VAL A 291 1.08 -2.29 10.88
CA VAL A 291 1.35 -0.95 10.37
C VAL A 291 0.24 -0.51 9.41
N PRO A 292 -0.25 0.74 9.52
CA PRO A 292 -1.24 1.26 8.60
C PRO A 292 -0.71 1.36 7.16
N LEU A 293 -1.36 0.72 6.21
CA LEU A 293 -0.94 0.65 4.81
C LEU A 293 -1.14 1.96 4.03
N ASP A 294 -1.95 2.87 4.54
CA ASP A 294 -2.14 4.22 4.00
C ASP A 294 -0.90 5.11 4.16
N LEU A 295 0.00 4.78 5.07
CA LEU A 295 1.28 5.46 5.24
C LEU A 295 2.22 5.30 4.02
N PHE A 296 2.09 4.21 3.24
CA PHE A 296 2.99 3.90 2.13
C PHE A 296 2.43 4.44 0.80
N PRO A 297 2.95 5.60 0.30
CA PRO A 297 2.47 6.17 -0.94
C PRO A 297 2.92 5.32 -2.15
N SER A 298 2.05 5.23 -3.17
CA SER A 298 2.34 4.45 -4.39
C SER A 298 3.62 4.87 -5.13
N GLY A 299 4.10 6.10 -4.90
CA GLY A 299 5.34 6.61 -5.51
C GLY A 299 6.62 5.89 -5.11
N ILE A 300 6.65 5.26 -3.92
CA ILE A 300 7.80 4.52 -3.41
C ILE A 300 7.72 3.00 -3.65
N ILE A 301 6.54 2.51 -4.10
CA ILE A 301 6.25 1.09 -4.23
C ILE A 301 6.47 0.63 -5.66
N SER A 302 7.18 -0.48 -5.85
CA SER A 302 7.32 -1.22 -7.11
C SER A 302 6.21 -2.25 -7.28
N SER A 303 6.00 -3.07 -6.25
CA SER A 303 4.94 -4.07 -6.22
C SER A 303 4.49 -4.36 -4.78
N ILE A 304 3.34 -4.97 -4.64
CA ILE A 304 2.87 -5.55 -3.39
C ILE A 304 2.57 -7.02 -3.65
N ASN A 305 3.23 -7.88 -2.88
CA ASN A 305 3.05 -9.31 -2.92
C ASN A 305 2.15 -9.74 -1.76
N VAL A 306 1.09 -10.48 -2.05
CA VAL A 306 0.17 -11.05 -1.05
C VAL A 306 0.31 -12.56 -1.08
N GLU A 307 1.14 -13.08 -0.19
CA GLU A 307 1.36 -14.52 -0.02
C GLU A 307 0.29 -15.08 0.92
N LYS A 308 -0.64 -15.86 0.36
CA LYS A 308 -1.79 -16.42 1.09
C LYS A 308 -1.53 -17.80 1.70
N THR A 309 -0.40 -18.40 1.36
CA THR A 309 0.12 -19.62 1.97
C THR A 309 1.49 -19.36 2.57
N ALA A 310 1.81 -19.99 3.68
CA ALA A 310 3.09 -19.76 4.31
C ALA A 310 4.25 -20.37 3.52
N ASN A 311 5.37 -19.69 3.62
CA ASN A 311 6.67 -20.16 3.19
C ASN A 311 7.64 -20.06 4.38
N PRO A 312 8.48 -21.06 4.69
CA PRO A 312 9.34 -21.04 5.87
C PRO A 312 10.30 -19.85 5.98
N HIS A 313 10.64 -19.17 4.88
CA HIS A 313 11.45 -17.96 4.92
C HIS A 313 10.68 -16.73 5.44
N ARG A 314 9.33 -16.78 5.52
CA ARG A 314 8.48 -15.73 6.07
C ARG A 314 8.22 -15.96 7.56
N PRO A 315 7.87 -14.91 8.35
CA PRO A 315 7.44 -15.06 9.72
C PRO A 315 6.25 -16.01 9.86
N ALA A 316 6.21 -16.79 10.94
CA ALA A 316 5.15 -17.78 11.19
C ALA A 316 3.80 -17.12 11.57
N ASP A 317 3.77 -15.84 11.93
CA ASP A 317 2.58 -15.11 12.37
C ASP A 317 1.74 -14.53 11.21
N SER A 318 1.52 -15.32 10.18
CA SER A 318 0.85 -14.93 8.92
C SER A 318 -0.29 -15.88 8.53
N ALA A 319 -1.22 -16.12 9.45
CA ALA A 319 -2.33 -17.04 9.20
C ALA A 319 -3.28 -16.56 8.08
N GLY A 320 -3.51 -15.26 7.95
CA GLY A 320 -4.32 -14.67 6.86
C GLY A 320 -3.53 -14.58 5.56
N ALA A 321 -2.46 -13.83 5.60
CA ALA A 321 -1.46 -13.67 4.53
C ALA A 321 -0.23 -12.93 5.03
N THR A 322 0.87 -13.04 4.28
CA THR A 322 1.99 -12.10 4.33
C THR A 322 1.85 -11.09 3.20
N ILE A 323 1.82 -9.81 3.53
CA ILE A 323 1.83 -8.70 2.57
C ILE A 323 3.22 -8.10 2.56
N ASP A 324 3.97 -8.28 1.46
CA ASP A 324 5.31 -7.72 1.31
C ASP A 324 5.28 -6.57 0.32
N ILE A 325 5.58 -5.37 0.81
CA ILE A 325 5.67 -4.14 0.01
C ILE A 325 7.09 -4.06 -0.52
N ILE A 326 7.25 -4.11 -1.84
CA ILE A 326 8.54 -4.04 -2.51
C ILE A 326 8.80 -2.60 -2.95
N SER A 327 9.94 -2.05 -2.56
CA SER A 327 10.35 -0.69 -2.92
C SER A 327 10.75 -0.57 -4.39
N ARG A 328 10.67 0.66 -4.90
CA ARG A 328 11.25 0.98 -6.21
C ARG A 328 12.77 1.06 -6.10
N GLU A 329 13.43 0.44 -7.05
CA GLU A 329 14.86 0.55 -7.23
C GLU A 329 15.25 1.88 -7.89
N ALA A 330 16.54 2.22 -7.78
CA ALA A 330 17.11 3.34 -8.53
C ALA A 330 17.20 2.98 -10.03
N PRO A 331 16.86 3.92 -10.94
CA PRO A 331 16.95 3.69 -12.38
C PRO A 331 18.39 3.73 -12.87
N ASP A 332 18.65 3.05 -13.96
CA ASP A 332 19.93 3.03 -14.68
C ASP A 332 20.11 4.21 -15.66
N SER A 333 19.09 5.02 -15.84
CA SER A 333 19.10 6.22 -16.69
C SER A 333 18.29 7.33 -16.07
N PHE A 334 18.52 8.57 -16.50
CA PHE A 334 17.78 9.72 -15.97
C PHE A 334 16.27 9.56 -16.13
N GLU A 335 15.56 9.65 -15.01
CA GLU A 335 14.11 9.56 -14.93
C GLU A 335 13.61 10.64 -13.96
N GLY A 336 12.73 11.49 -14.45
CA GLY A 336 12.10 12.52 -13.63
C GLY A 336 10.58 12.48 -13.75
N LYS A 337 9.85 12.76 -12.65
CA LYS A 337 8.40 12.86 -12.63
C LYS A 337 7.98 14.01 -11.73
N LEU A 338 7.04 14.81 -12.21
CA LEU A 338 6.36 15.83 -11.41
C LEU A 338 4.85 15.67 -11.60
N SER A 339 4.12 15.51 -10.50
CA SER A 339 2.66 15.36 -10.54
C SER A 339 1.98 16.35 -9.61
N VAL A 340 0.90 16.95 -10.08
CA VAL A 340 0.04 17.84 -9.30
C VAL A 340 -1.40 17.38 -9.49
N SER A 341 -2.13 17.21 -8.38
CA SER A 341 -3.55 16.87 -8.44
C SER A 341 -4.37 17.61 -7.40
N THR A 342 -5.64 17.83 -7.74
CA THR A 342 -6.63 18.43 -6.85
C THR A 342 -7.89 17.57 -6.81
N GLY A 343 -8.59 17.60 -5.68
CA GLY A 343 -9.80 16.82 -5.45
C GLY A 343 -10.95 17.66 -4.93
N HIS A 344 -12.17 17.22 -5.24
CA HIS A 344 -13.41 17.76 -4.72
C HIS A 344 -14.25 16.61 -4.16
N LEU A 345 -14.62 16.68 -2.88
CA LEU A 345 -15.50 15.71 -2.21
C LEU A 345 -16.86 16.36 -1.97
N THR A 346 -17.93 15.72 -2.45
CA THR A 346 -19.31 16.18 -2.19
C THR A 346 -19.61 16.16 -0.70
N GLY A 347 -20.37 17.16 -0.20
CA GLY A 347 -20.64 17.30 1.23
C GLY A 347 -19.46 17.79 2.07
N THR A 348 -18.29 18.05 1.45
CA THR A 348 -17.08 18.51 2.12
C THR A 348 -16.51 19.78 1.50
N THR A 349 -16.05 19.71 0.25
CA THR A 349 -15.36 20.82 -0.40
C THR A 349 -16.27 22.02 -0.64
N GLY A 350 -15.90 23.17 -0.12
CA GLY A 350 -16.69 24.39 -0.20
C GLY A 350 -17.70 24.56 0.94
N GLU A 351 -17.89 23.54 1.78
CA GLU A 351 -18.74 23.63 2.96
C GLU A 351 -18.05 24.40 4.10
N SER A 352 -18.86 24.95 5.00
CA SER A 352 -18.37 25.54 6.24
C SER A 352 -18.14 24.48 7.30
N ALA A 353 -17.10 24.67 8.11
CA ALA A 353 -16.79 23.79 9.24
C ALA A 353 -16.18 24.57 10.39
N THR A 354 -16.53 24.19 11.63
CA THR A 354 -15.86 24.62 12.84
C THR A 354 -14.76 23.62 13.16
N VAL A 355 -13.54 24.11 13.21
CA VAL A 355 -12.36 23.27 13.48
C VAL A 355 -11.50 23.89 14.57
N GLN A 356 -10.63 23.10 15.17
CA GLN A 356 -9.61 23.64 16.06
C GLN A 356 -8.71 24.61 15.32
N LYS A 357 -8.37 25.72 15.97
CA LYS A 357 -7.52 26.75 15.36
C LYS A 357 -6.12 26.24 15.11
N THR A 358 -5.61 26.50 13.90
CA THR A 358 -4.26 26.13 13.49
C THR A 358 -3.46 27.37 13.11
N SER A 359 -2.15 27.36 13.37
CA SER A 359 -1.27 28.50 13.10
C SER A 359 0.11 28.07 12.61
N GLY A 360 0.79 28.97 11.89
CA GLY A 360 2.18 28.80 11.51
C GLY A 360 2.45 27.54 10.68
N MET A 361 3.32 26.65 11.19
CA MET A 361 3.70 25.39 10.54
C MET A 361 2.64 24.29 10.69
N GLU A 362 1.66 24.46 11.59
CA GLU A 362 0.56 23.51 11.78
C GLU A 362 -0.28 23.33 10.50
N VAL A 363 -0.40 24.40 9.71
CA VAL A 363 -1.07 24.33 8.37
C VAL A 363 -0.38 23.35 7.41
N LEU A 364 0.88 23.03 7.66
CA LEU A 364 1.67 22.06 6.90
C LEU A 364 1.78 20.70 7.61
N GLY A 365 1.06 20.52 8.72
CA GLY A 365 1.05 19.26 9.48
C GLY A 365 2.23 19.14 10.47
N PHE A 366 2.87 20.24 10.85
CA PHE A 366 3.90 20.21 11.91
C PHE A 366 3.35 20.83 13.18
N GLY A 367 3.24 20.05 14.24
CA GLY A 367 2.77 20.52 15.55
C GLY A 367 3.62 21.68 16.08
N SER A 368 2.98 22.54 16.84
CA SER A 368 3.64 23.63 17.53
C SER A 368 3.96 23.25 18.99
N SER A 369 4.99 23.85 19.55
CA SER A 369 5.33 23.69 20.97
C SER A 369 4.20 24.13 21.91
N ASP A 370 3.21 24.85 21.40
CA ASP A 370 2.06 25.31 22.18
C ASP A 370 1.10 24.18 22.52
N ARG A 371 1.18 23.06 21.76
CA ARG A 371 0.42 21.81 22.02
C ARG A 371 1.18 20.83 22.93
N ASP A 372 2.50 21.01 23.08
CA ASP A 372 3.30 20.08 23.84
C ASP A 372 2.98 20.15 25.34
N LEU A 373 2.97 18.99 25.98
CA LEU A 373 2.86 18.90 27.42
C LEU A 373 4.15 19.47 28.06
N SER A 374 4.02 20.45 28.95
CA SER A 374 5.17 20.98 29.67
C SER A 374 5.80 19.89 30.55
N SER A 375 7.13 19.92 30.72
CA SER A 375 7.79 19.01 31.66
C SER A 375 7.29 19.14 33.10
N ALA A 376 6.75 20.29 33.47
CA ALA A 376 6.14 20.51 34.78
C ALA A 376 4.82 19.73 34.89
N ALA A 377 3.99 19.80 33.87
CA ALA A 377 2.71 19.08 33.82
C ALA A 377 2.92 17.55 33.72
N GLU A 378 3.91 17.10 32.94
CA GLU A 378 4.28 15.68 32.85
C GLU A 378 4.75 15.13 34.21
N ASN A 379 5.63 15.85 34.89
CA ASN A 379 6.06 15.48 36.24
C ASN A 379 4.90 15.49 37.22
N TYR A 380 3.97 16.45 37.09
CA TYR A 380 2.82 16.57 37.98
C TYR A 380 1.84 15.40 37.73
N ALA A 381 1.53 15.08 36.48
CA ALA A 381 0.71 13.92 36.14
C ALA A 381 1.32 12.59 36.69
N ASN A 382 2.62 12.48 36.72
CA ASN A 382 3.34 11.31 37.24
C ASN A 382 3.57 11.36 38.78
N THR A 383 3.13 12.43 39.48
CA THR A 383 3.31 12.55 40.90
C THR A 383 2.24 11.79 41.69
N ARG A 384 2.66 10.85 42.54
CA ARG A 384 1.75 10.07 43.37
C ARG A 384 0.88 10.94 44.24
N GLY A 385 -0.45 10.83 44.09
CA GLY A 385 -1.44 11.56 44.90
C GLY A 385 -1.47 13.04 44.62
N ALA A 386 -1.04 13.48 43.41
CA ALA A 386 -1.21 14.83 42.96
C ALA A 386 -2.69 15.23 43.04
N GLY A 387 -2.96 16.33 43.71
CA GLY A 387 -4.31 16.85 43.95
C GLY A 387 -4.70 17.93 42.94
N ALA A 388 -5.77 18.65 43.20
CA ALA A 388 -6.22 19.78 42.41
C ALA A 388 -5.23 20.97 42.56
N VAL A 389 -4.93 21.64 41.44
CA VAL A 389 -4.05 22.81 41.42
C VAL A 389 -4.75 23.99 40.78
N THR A 390 -4.70 25.14 41.47
CA THR A 390 -5.31 26.40 41.08
C THR A 390 -4.26 27.52 41.01
N GLY A 391 -4.67 28.73 40.70
CA GLY A 391 -3.83 29.91 40.72
C GLY A 391 -2.75 29.90 39.65
N GLU A 392 -1.68 30.65 39.86
CA GLU A 392 -0.55 30.73 38.89
C GLU A 392 0.10 29.36 38.63
N GLU A 393 0.05 28.44 39.59
CA GLU A 393 0.58 27.08 39.42
C GLU A 393 -0.27 26.26 38.48
N GLY A 394 -1.61 26.35 38.58
CA GLY A 394 -2.55 25.70 37.66
C GLY A 394 -2.43 26.23 36.22
N VAL A 395 -2.33 27.57 36.10
CA VAL A 395 -2.10 28.21 34.77
C VAL A 395 -0.80 27.73 34.13
N ALA A 396 0.27 27.53 34.92
CA ALA A 396 1.57 27.13 34.40
C ALA A 396 1.64 25.67 33.92
N LEU A 397 0.65 24.82 34.28
CA LEU A 397 0.62 23.41 33.86
C LEU A 397 0.25 23.23 32.38
N LEU A 398 -0.80 23.91 31.93
CA LEU A 398 -1.39 23.70 30.61
C LEU A 398 -1.57 25.03 29.87
N ASN A 399 -1.44 25.02 28.55
CA ASN A 399 -1.77 26.16 27.71
C ASN A 399 -3.29 26.19 27.46
N HIS A 400 -4.03 27.12 28.08
CA HIS A 400 -5.49 27.20 28.00
C HIS A 400 -6.00 27.88 26.70
N ASP A 401 -5.14 28.61 25.96
CA ASP A 401 -5.49 29.20 24.65
C ASP A 401 -5.82 28.17 23.59
N GLN A 402 -5.47 26.88 23.82
CA GLN A 402 -5.73 25.80 22.87
C GLN A 402 -7.21 25.42 22.72
N TRP A 403 -8.11 25.89 23.61
CA TRP A 403 -9.56 25.68 23.46
C TRP A 403 -10.18 26.47 22.30
N GLN A 404 -9.43 27.36 21.63
CA GLN A 404 -9.96 28.18 20.55
C GLN A 404 -10.27 27.36 19.29
N THR A 405 -11.43 27.67 18.69
CA THR A 405 -11.86 27.14 17.41
C THR A 405 -11.96 28.24 16.36
N GLU A 406 -12.02 27.87 15.10
CA GLU A 406 -12.25 28.78 14.00
C GLU A 406 -13.23 28.19 12.97
N ASN A 407 -14.00 29.07 12.33
CA ASN A 407 -14.85 28.69 11.22
C ASN A 407 -14.11 28.88 9.91
N ILE A 408 -14.00 27.80 9.15
CA ILE A 408 -13.34 27.80 7.84
C ILE A 408 -14.31 27.40 6.72
N THR A 409 -13.96 27.75 5.51
CA THR A 409 -14.51 27.11 4.32
C THR A 409 -13.50 26.08 3.84
N ILE A 410 -13.92 24.81 3.72
CA ILE A 410 -13.05 23.69 3.38
C ILE A 410 -12.55 23.85 1.93
N ASN A 411 -11.24 23.85 1.77
CA ASN A 411 -10.58 23.94 0.46
C ASN A 411 -10.62 22.60 -0.29
N PRO A 412 -10.48 22.61 -1.63
CA PRO A 412 -10.22 21.40 -2.40
C PRO A 412 -8.92 20.71 -1.96
N ASP A 413 -8.89 19.40 -2.06
CA ASP A 413 -7.70 18.60 -1.82
C ASP A 413 -6.55 18.99 -2.74
N LEU A 414 -5.32 18.90 -2.26
CA LEU A 414 -4.10 19.14 -3.02
C LEU A 414 -3.10 18.01 -2.79
N SER A 415 -2.52 17.49 -3.87
CA SER A 415 -1.39 16.58 -3.78
C SER A 415 -0.31 16.99 -4.79
N LEU A 416 0.93 16.97 -4.31
CA LEU A 416 2.16 17.24 -5.08
C LEU A 416 3.08 16.03 -4.93
N GLU A 417 3.63 15.52 -6.02
CA GLU A 417 4.59 14.43 -6.01
C GLU A 417 5.72 14.76 -6.99
N ALA A 418 6.94 14.55 -6.56
CA ALA A 418 8.13 14.70 -7.39
C ALA A 418 9.07 13.52 -7.16
N SER A 419 9.64 12.98 -8.24
CA SER A 419 10.71 11.99 -8.17
C SER A 419 11.75 12.26 -9.22
N VAL A 420 13.00 11.94 -8.89
CA VAL A 420 14.13 12.00 -9.81
C VAL A 420 15.07 10.85 -9.49
N GLY A 421 15.61 10.23 -10.52
CA GLY A 421 16.62 9.19 -10.42
C GLY A 421 17.56 9.21 -11.61
N ASP A 422 18.74 8.67 -11.42
CA ASP A 422 19.76 8.58 -12.47
C ASP A 422 20.89 7.63 -12.06
N LEU A 423 21.69 7.24 -13.03
CA LEU A 423 22.96 6.60 -12.82
C LEU A 423 23.99 7.67 -12.37
N ILE A 424 24.60 7.48 -11.21
CA ILE A 424 25.70 8.33 -10.73
C ILE A 424 26.96 8.07 -11.53
N GLY A 425 27.19 6.80 -11.88
CA GLY A 425 28.30 6.37 -12.72
C GLY A 425 28.55 4.87 -12.69
N GLU A 426 29.23 4.43 -13.74
CA GLU A 426 29.70 3.06 -13.91
C GLU A 426 31.12 2.94 -13.35
N TYR A 427 31.33 1.97 -12.47
CA TYR A 427 32.63 1.73 -11.83
C TYR A 427 33.05 0.28 -12.03
N SER A 428 34.32 0.00 -11.88
CA SER A 428 34.87 -1.37 -12.00
C SER A 428 34.32 -2.37 -10.99
N PHE A 429 33.60 -1.88 -9.96
CA PHE A 429 32.94 -2.68 -8.94
C PHE A 429 31.39 -2.65 -9.05
N GLY A 430 30.86 -2.07 -10.12
CA GLY A 430 29.41 -2.01 -10.38
C GLY A 430 28.89 -0.61 -10.65
N ASP A 431 27.64 -0.54 -11.02
CA ASP A 431 26.92 0.68 -11.36
C ASP A 431 26.24 1.26 -10.14
N LEU A 432 26.48 2.53 -9.89
CA LEU A 432 25.88 3.24 -8.76
C LEU A 432 24.77 4.16 -9.27
N ALA A 433 23.55 3.94 -8.80
CA ALA A 433 22.38 4.71 -9.16
C ALA A 433 21.65 5.27 -7.93
N TYR A 434 20.82 6.29 -8.13
CA TYR A 434 19.99 6.87 -7.07
C TYR A 434 18.57 7.14 -7.54
N LYS A 435 17.65 7.15 -6.59
CA LYS A 435 16.28 7.65 -6.77
C LYS A 435 15.83 8.42 -5.53
N VAL A 436 15.31 9.63 -5.74
CA VAL A 436 14.72 10.45 -4.70
C VAL A 436 13.24 10.65 -5.03
N THR A 437 12.37 10.44 -4.07
CA THR A 437 10.93 10.68 -4.21
C THR A 437 10.45 11.52 -3.05
N GLY A 438 9.60 12.50 -3.32
CA GLY A 438 8.95 13.33 -2.31
C GLY A 438 7.50 13.56 -2.66
N ARG A 439 6.63 13.56 -1.63
CA ARG A 439 5.20 13.81 -1.80
C ARG A 439 4.68 14.66 -0.65
N TYR A 440 3.77 15.56 -0.98
CA TYR A 440 2.91 16.29 -0.06
C TYR A 440 1.46 16.10 -0.46
N SER A 441 0.57 15.88 0.50
CA SER A 441 -0.86 15.77 0.27
C SER A 441 -1.61 16.42 1.43
N ASN A 442 -2.66 17.18 1.14
CA ASN A 442 -3.58 17.75 2.11
C ASN A 442 -5.00 17.46 1.65
N LYS A 443 -5.74 16.73 2.48
CA LYS A 443 -7.09 16.26 2.18
C LYS A 443 -8.04 16.62 3.31
N TRP A 444 -9.27 16.90 2.94
CA TRP A 444 -10.33 17.20 3.88
C TRP A 444 -11.50 16.24 3.72
N LYS A 445 -12.11 15.91 4.83
CA LYS A 445 -13.35 15.12 4.86
C LYS A 445 -14.28 15.63 5.94
N LYS A 446 -15.49 16.00 5.56
CA LYS A 446 -16.60 16.28 6.48
C LYS A 446 -17.63 15.14 6.35
N THR A 447 -18.06 14.59 7.47
CA THR A 447 -19.05 13.50 7.51
C THR A 447 -20.10 13.85 8.53
N GLU A 448 -21.37 13.66 8.15
CA GLU A 448 -22.49 13.68 9.09
C GLU A 448 -22.97 12.25 9.27
N THR A 449 -23.04 11.80 10.51
CA THR A 449 -23.36 10.43 10.88
C THR A 449 -24.51 10.40 11.84
N ASP A 450 -25.58 9.71 11.49
CA ASP A 450 -26.67 9.38 12.41
C ASP A 450 -26.23 8.18 13.25
N ASN A 451 -26.31 8.27 14.56
CA ASN A 451 -25.96 7.23 15.52
C ASN A 451 -27.10 6.98 16.48
N ALA A 452 -27.34 5.70 16.80
CA ALA A 452 -28.25 5.27 17.83
C ALA A 452 -27.68 4.12 18.64
N THR A 453 -27.90 4.08 19.93
CA THR A 453 -27.57 2.96 20.82
C THR A 453 -28.83 2.42 21.47
N TYR A 454 -28.83 1.16 21.88
CA TYR A 454 -30.00 0.48 22.39
C TYR A 454 -29.75 -0.14 23.76
N ASN A 455 -30.66 0.01 24.69
CA ASN A 455 -30.65 -0.62 25.99
C ASN A 455 -31.79 -1.62 26.15
N ASN A 456 -31.57 -2.66 26.94
CA ASN A 456 -32.58 -3.65 27.29
C ASN A 456 -33.30 -3.24 28.59
N LEU A 457 -34.62 -3.11 28.52
CA LEU A 457 -35.46 -2.78 29.69
C LEU A 457 -35.71 -3.95 30.66
N GLY A 458 -35.06 -5.11 30.46
CA GLY A 458 -35.23 -6.30 31.30
C GLY A 458 -36.56 -7.06 31.14
N ASN A 459 -37.44 -6.60 30.26
CA ASN A 459 -38.74 -7.21 29.96
C ASN A 459 -38.78 -7.82 28.52
N GLY A 460 -37.66 -7.89 27.84
CA GLY A 460 -37.57 -8.35 26.47
C GLY A 460 -37.87 -7.28 25.39
N SER A 461 -38.02 -6.01 25.81
CA SER A 461 -38.12 -4.88 24.90
C SER A 461 -36.82 -4.08 24.93
N THR A 462 -36.35 -3.69 23.77
CA THR A 462 -35.26 -2.71 23.59
C THR A 462 -35.84 -1.30 23.59
N VAL A 463 -35.08 -0.34 24.09
CA VAL A 463 -35.36 1.08 23.97
C VAL A 463 -34.11 1.78 23.45
N GLU A 464 -34.31 2.73 22.59
CA GLU A 464 -33.27 3.64 22.16
C GLU A 464 -32.74 4.43 23.35
N ALA A 465 -31.45 4.26 23.63
CA ALA A 465 -30.78 4.89 24.75
C ALA A 465 -30.22 6.25 24.38
N ASP A 466 -29.42 6.26 23.30
CA ASP A 466 -28.86 7.47 22.73
C ASP A 466 -29.30 7.61 21.26
N GLU A 467 -29.56 8.83 20.85
CA GLU A 467 -29.81 9.21 19.46
C GLU A 467 -29.12 10.55 19.21
N TYR A 468 -28.11 10.56 18.35
CA TYR A 468 -27.35 11.77 18.09
C TYR A 468 -26.80 11.80 16.67
N VAL A 469 -26.60 13.02 16.18
CA VAL A 469 -25.89 13.29 14.91
C VAL A 469 -24.48 13.74 15.22
N GLU A 470 -23.50 13.04 14.66
CA GLU A 470 -22.09 13.41 14.70
C GLU A 470 -21.71 14.16 13.42
N THR A 471 -21.28 15.40 13.55
CA THR A 471 -20.58 16.13 12.48
C THR A 471 -19.08 16.07 12.74
N ARG A 472 -18.35 15.36 11.89
CA ARG A 472 -16.90 15.17 12.01
C ARG A 472 -16.16 15.76 10.83
N VAL A 473 -15.14 16.55 11.10
CA VAL A 473 -14.27 17.17 10.11
C VAL A 473 -12.84 16.72 10.34
N VAL A 474 -12.25 16.08 9.35
CA VAL A 474 -10.88 15.55 9.38
C VAL A 474 -10.05 16.24 8.32
N ASN A 475 -8.88 16.73 8.69
CA ASN A 475 -7.83 17.16 7.77
C ASN A 475 -6.65 16.20 7.86
N ASP A 476 -6.37 15.48 6.78
CA ASP A 476 -5.23 14.57 6.66
C ASP A 476 -4.13 15.25 5.84
N ILE A 477 -2.96 15.42 6.44
CA ILE A 477 -1.79 16.01 5.82
C ILE A 477 -0.68 14.97 5.79
N ASP A 478 -0.29 14.54 4.58
CA ASP A 478 0.77 13.55 4.36
C ASP A 478 2.03 14.23 3.80
N LEU A 479 3.17 13.96 4.40
CA LEU A 479 4.49 14.32 3.90
C LEU A 479 5.35 13.07 3.86
N SER A 480 5.87 12.72 2.69
CA SER A 480 6.74 11.56 2.54
C SER A 480 7.97 11.87 1.70
N GLY A 481 9.08 11.24 2.07
CA GLY A 481 10.33 11.28 1.34
C GLY A 481 11.00 9.90 1.34
N ALA A 482 11.58 9.53 0.21
CA ALA A 482 12.35 8.29 0.08
C ALA A 482 13.60 8.53 -0.75
N LEU A 483 14.70 7.87 -0.37
CA LEU A 483 15.96 7.81 -1.08
C LEU A 483 16.35 6.34 -1.24
N ALA A 484 16.49 5.90 -2.49
CA ALA A 484 17.10 4.62 -2.83
C ALA A 484 18.46 4.87 -3.46
N LEU A 485 19.46 4.14 -2.99
CA LEU A 485 20.80 4.05 -3.60
C LEU A 485 21.04 2.59 -3.96
N SER A 486 21.31 2.32 -5.22
CA SER A 486 21.56 0.96 -5.73
C SER A 486 22.98 0.85 -6.27
N LEU A 487 23.69 -0.17 -5.82
CA LEU A 487 24.96 -0.59 -6.37
C LEU A 487 24.76 -1.97 -7.03
N LEU A 488 24.90 -2.02 -8.34
CA LEU A 488 24.65 -3.21 -9.16
C LEU A 488 25.96 -3.70 -9.78
N GLY A 489 26.40 -4.86 -9.35
CA GLY A 489 27.56 -5.57 -9.94
C GLY A 489 27.11 -6.74 -10.81
N ASP A 490 28.06 -7.43 -11.46
CA ASP A 490 27.74 -8.55 -12.35
C ASP A 490 26.99 -9.70 -11.67
N ASN A 491 27.32 -9.99 -10.41
CA ASN A 491 26.77 -11.11 -9.64
C ASN A 491 26.27 -10.68 -8.25
N TYR A 492 26.13 -9.41 -7.99
CA TYR A 492 25.62 -8.93 -6.71
C TYR A 492 24.88 -7.60 -6.85
N SER A 493 23.95 -7.37 -5.96
CA SER A 493 23.36 -6.07 -5.74
C SER A 493 23.42 -5.65 -4.28
N VAL A 494 23.52 -4.36 -4.02
CA VAL A 494 23.37 -3.77 -2.69
C VAL A 494 22.51 -2.54 -2.81
N ILE A 495 21.39 -2.53 -2.09
CA ILE A 495 20.44 -1.44 -2.12
C ILE A 495 20.31 -0.84 -0.71
N SER A 496 20.40 0.48 -0.64
CA SER A 496 20.13 1.25 0.57
C SER A 496 18.84 2.04 0.39
N ASN A 497 17.82 1.74 1.18
CA ASN A 497 16.55 2.44 1.21
C ASN A 497 16.44 3.26 2.48
N THR A 498 16.28 4.58 2.33
CA THR A 498 15.95 5.50 3.43
C THR A 498 14.54 6.02 3.19
N MET A 499 13.67 5.94 4.20
CA MET A 499 12.28 6.37 4.08
C MET A 499 11.88 7.18 5.31
N LEU A 500 11.21 8.32 5.06
CA LEU A 500 10.60 9.17 6.07
C LEU A 500 9.15 9.42 5.65
N LEU A 501 8.21 8.95 6.45
CA LEU A 501 6.78 9.16 6.26
C LEU A 501 6.24 9.91 7.47
N ARG A 502 5.42 10.93 7.22
CA ARG A 502 4.71 11.68 8.24
C ARG A 502 3.28 11.87 7.80
N GLN A 503 2.36 11.53 8.65
CA GLN A 503 0.94 11.77 8.50
C GLN A 503 0.44 12.54 9.72
N THR A 504 -0.19 13.69 9.48
CA THR A 504 -0.84 14.47 10.53
C THR A 504 -2.33 14.47 10.28
N GLN A 505 -3.08 14.00 11.26
CA GLN A 505 -4.54 14.00 11.26
C GLN A 505 -5.05 15.01 12.28
N ILE A 506 -5.82 15.97 11.79
CA ILE A 506 -6.46 17.01 12.61
C ILE A 506 -7.95 16.72 12.59
N ASP A 507 -8.51 16.40 13.74
CA ASP A 507 -9.90 15.96 13.86
C ASP A 507 -10.68 16.95 14.73
N SER A 508 -11.90 17.26 14.31
CA SER A 508 -12.86 18.06 15.05
C SER A 508 -14.23 17.43 14.89
N SER A 509 -14.84 16.98 15.98
CA SER A 509 -16.18 16.40 15.96
C SER A 509 -17.12 17.10 16.93
N GLU A 510 -18.37 17.18 16.52
CA GLU A 510 -19.49 17.66 17.31
C GLU A 510 -20.62 16.64 17.22
N GLU A 511 -21.07 16.15 18.37
CA GLU A 511 -22.16 15.19 18.49
C GLU A 511 -23.34 15.88 19.18
N VAL A 512 -24.45 15.97 18.51
CA VAL A 512 -25.64 16.68 18.96
C VAL A 512 -26.79 15.69 19.10
N GLY A 513 -27.31 15.52 20.28
CA GLY A 513 -28.44 14.60 20.46
C GLY A 513 -28.82 14.32 21.87
N ILE A 514 -29.57 13.24 22.06
CA ILE A 514 -30.02 12.75 23.35
C ILE A 514 -29.12 11.64 23.82
N ARG A 515 -28.62 11.76 25.06
CA ARG A 515 -27.74 10.76 25.65
C ARG A 515 -28.07 10.44 27.11
N GLY A 516 -27.71 9.23 27.50
CA GLY A 516 -27.72 8.73 28.85
C GLY A 516 -29.09 8.26 29.36
N GLU A 517 -29.06 7.69 30.55
CA GLU A 517 -30.23 7.07 31.20
C GLU A 517 -31.42 8.03 31.36
N TYR A 518 -31.15 9.31 31.55
CA TYR A 518 -32.18 10.36 31.71
C TYR A 518 -32.58 11.02 30.39
N ARG A 519 -32.03 10.59 29.26
CA ARG A 519 -32.29 11.14 27.92
C ARG A 519 -32.09 12.66 27.83
N ASN A 520 -30.97 13.14 28.37
CA ASN A 520 -30.65 14.56 28.35
C ASN A 520 -30.16 14.98 26.95
N PHE A 521 -30.56 16.19 26.50
CA PHE A 521 -30.00 16.77 25.30
C PHE A 521 -28.59 17.28 25.58
N THR A 522 -27.63 16.83 24.79
CA THR A 522 -26.23 17.14 24.98
C THR A 522 -25.56 17.54 23.65
N ILE A 523 -24.53 18.38 23.72
CA ILE A 523 -23.57 18.58 22.66
C ILE A 523 -22.22 18.15 23.19
N ASN A 524 -21.61 17.14 22.54
CA ASN A 524 -20.27 16.68 22.87
C ASN A 524 -19.31 17.13 21.79
N ARG A 525 -18.21 17.79 22.18
CA ARG A 525 -17.20 18.30 21.26
C ARG A 525 -15.84 17.67 21.55
N ASN A 526 -15.23 17.12 20.49
CA ASN A 526 -13.92 16.50 20.57
C ASN A 526 -12.97 17.11 19.53
N TYR A 527 -11.75 17.37 19.95
CA TYR A 527 -10.68 17.89 19.11
C TYR A 527 -9.43 17.05 19.32
N SER A 528 -8.85 16.53 18.25
CA SER A 528 -7.59 15.81 18.35
C SER A 528 -6.59 16.23 17.28
N TRP A 529 -5.35 16.13 17.62
CA TRP A 529 -4.20 16.30 16.76
C TRP A 529 -3.35 15.05 16.90
N GLN A 530 -3.08 14.36 15.80
CA GLN A 530 -2.28 13.13 15.80
C GLN A 530 -1.21 13.21 14.71
N GLU A 531 0.05 13.09 15.12
CA GLU A 531 1.19 12.97 14.22
C GLU A 531 1.73 11.56 14.26
N ARG A 532 1.73 10.89 13.11
CA ARG A 532 2.34 9.59 12.91
C ARG A 532 3.59 9.78 12.08
N GLU A 533 4.73 9.39 12.61
CA GLU A 533 5.99 9.39 11.91
C GLU A 533 6.50 7.97 11.75
N PHE A 534 7.07 7.70 10.60
CA PHE A 534 7.74 6.45 10.32
C PHE A 534 9.07 6.74 9.63
N PHE A 535 10.15 6.32 10.24
CA PHE A 535 11.50 6.38 9.68
C PHE A 535 12.03 4.97 9.49
N MET A 536 12.65 4.71 8.34
CA MET A 536 13.32 3.45 8.08
C MET A 536 14.62 3.68 7.34
N GLN A 537 15.66 2.97 7.77
CA GLN A 537 16.90 2.75 7.03
C GLN A 537 17.07 1.25 6.82
N GLN A 538 17.08 0.84 5.57
CA GLN A 538 17.22 -0.56 5.20
C GLN A 538 18.40 -0.72 4.25
N PHE A 539 19.16 -1.79 4.44
CA PHE A 539 20.17 -2.29 3.52
C PHE A 539 19.77 -3.69 3.11
N THR A 540 19.68 -3.94 1.81
CA THR A 540 19.46 -5.27 1.25
C THR A 540 20.55 -5.61 0.27
N GLY A 541 20.83 -6.87 0.09
CA GLY A 541 21.77 -7.31 -0.93
C GLY A 541 21.48 -8.72 -1.40
N ASP A 542 21.74 -8.93 -2.67
CA ASP A 542 21.67 -10.20 -3.35
C ASP A 542 23.06 -10.58 -3.85
N LEU A 543 23.39 -11.86 -3.82
CA LEU A 543 24.64 -12.41 -4.30
C LEU A 543 24.39 -13.72 -5.05
N ASP A 544 24.71 -13.73 -6.33
CA ASP A 544 24.67 -14.92 -7.17
C ASP A 544 26.04 -15.59 -7.23
N THR A 545 26.08 -16.89 -7.03
CA THR A 545 27.31 -17.68 -7.06
C THR A 545 27.19 -18.85 -8.04
N PRO A 546 27.17 -18.56 -9.37
CA PRO A 546 26.94 -19.59 -10.39
C PRO A 546 28.01 -20.70 -10.35
N ASP A 547 29.24 -20.38 -9.97
CA ASP A 547 30.35 -21.35 -9.88
C ASP A 547 30.27 -22.20 -8.58
N LEU A 548 29.47 -21.81 -7.58
CA LEU A 548 29.34 -22.51 -6.31
C LEU A 548 27.91 -22.97 -6.11
N LEU A 549 27.60 -24.16 -6.62
CA LEU A 549 26.28 -24.81 -6.48
C LEU A 549 25.11 -23.94 -7.00
N ASP A 550 25.36 -23.12 -8.01
CA ASP A 550 24.36 -22.18 -8.56
C ASP A 550 23.53 -21.51 -7.43
N GLY A 551 24.27 -20.93 -6.48
CA GLY A 551 23.70 -20.40 -5.26
C GLY A 551 23.21 -18.97 -5.44
N HIS A 552 22.09 -18.66 -4.79
CA HIS A 552 21.52 -17.32 -4.69
C HIS A 552 21.33 -16.96 -3.23
N PHE A 553 21.99 -15.90 -2.75
CA PHE A 553 21.98 -15.50 -1.35
C PHE A 553 21.42 -14.10 -1.19
N LYS A 554 20.53 -13.92 -0.20
CA LYS A 554 19.93 -12.64 0.15
C LYS A 554 20.23 -12.29 1.60
N TRP A 555 20.45 -11.02 1.86
CA TRP A 555 20.55 -10.51 3.20
C TRP A 555 19.83 -9.18 3.34
N GLY A 556 19.37 -8.89 4.53
CA GLY A 556 18.71 -7.64 4.88
C GLY A 556 19.10 -7.18 6.28
N ALA A 557 19.25 -5.87 6.44
CA ALA A 557 19.44 -5.19 7.71
C ALA A 557 18.54 -3.97 7.74
N THR A 558 17.55 -3.96 8.62
CA THR A 558 16.53 -2.92 8.70
C THR A 558 16.52 -2.31 10.09
N PHE A 559 16.52 -0.99 10.14
CA PHE A 559 16.35 -0.18 11.33
C PHE A 559 15.14 0.72 11.09
N ALA A 560 14.07 0.48 11.81
CA ALA A 560 12.83 1.22 11.63
C ALA A 560 12.34 1.77 12.96
N LYS A 561 11.75 2.96 12.91
CA LYS A 561 11.17 3.66 14.05
C LYS A 561 9.82 4.22 13.68
N ALA A 562 8.79 3.86 14.41
CA ALA A 562 7.45 4.43 14.32
C ALA A 562 7.15 5.27 15.54
N LYS A 563 6.51 6.40 15.35
CA LYS A 563 6.09 7.31 16.43
C LYS A 563 4.64 7.72 16.24
N LEU A 564 3.92 7.85 17.36
CA LEU A 564 2.71 8.63 17.46
C LEU A 564 2.95 9.73 18.48
N ASP A 565 2.65 10.97 18.10
CA ASP A 565 2.48 12.09 19.02
C ASP A 565 1.06 12.63 18.88
N ALA A 566 0.27 12.46 19.92
CA ALA A 566 -1.09 12.98 19.99
C ALA A 566 -1.15 14.03 21.14
N PRO A 567 -0.58 15.22 20.90
CA PRO A 567 -0.58 16.27 21.88
C PRO A 567 -1.96 16.87 21.98
N ASP A 568 -2.43 17.04 23.21
CA ASP A 568 -3.57 17.88 23.53
C ASP A 568 -4.90 17.51 22.84
N SER A 569 -5.28 16.23 22.91
CA SER A 569 -6.65 15.81 22.58
C SER A 569 -7.61 16.31 23.64
N ARG A 570 -8.69 16.97 23.22
CA ARG A 570 -9.60 17.73 24.11
C ARG A 570 -11.04 17.33 23.89
N SER A 571 -11.79 17.22 24.99
CA SER A 571 -13.23 16.95 24.93
C SER A 571 -13.98 17.72 26.00
N TYR A 572 -15.21 18.12 25.68
CA TYR A 572 -16.15 18.67 26.64
C TYR A 572 -17.59 18.49 26.19
N THR A 573 -18.51 18.51 27.15
CA THR A 573 -19.95 18.32 26.92
C THR A 573 -20.72 19.55 27.41
N LEU A 574 -21.70 19.95 26.62
CA LEU A 574 -22.70 20.95 27.03
C LEU A 574 -24.02 20.23 27.32
N ASN A 575 -24.60 20.50 28.45
CA ASN A 575 -25.90 19.95 28.90
C ASN A 575 -26.99 21.03 28.96
N ASN A 576 -28.20 20.58 28.80
CA ASN A 576 -29.37 21.39 29.11
C ASN A 576 -29.91 20.96 30.48
N ASP A 577 -29.92 21.89 31.45
CA ASP A 577 -30.43 21.66 32.81
C ASP A 577 -31.98 21.57 32.87
N ASN A 578 -32.67 21.76 31.77
CA ASN A 578 -34.12 21.64 31.70
C ASN A 578 -34.51 20.26 31.18
N ASP A 579 -35.23 19.46 31.98
CA ASP A 579 -35.84 18.20 31.55
C ASP A 579 -36.69 18.44 30.29
N ILE A 580 -36.12 18.18 29.13
CA ILE A 580 -36.87 18.19 27.87
C ILE A 580 -37.70 16.91 27.84
N ALA A 581 -39.01 17.05 28.05
CA ALA A 581 -39.92 15.95 27.82
C ALA A 581 -39.97 15.63 26.35
N VAL A 582 -39.28 14.56 25.94
CA VAL A 582 -39.23 14.10 24.56
C VAL A 582 -40.50 13.37 24.22
N ASP A 583 -41.30 13.90 23.32
CA ASP A 583 -42.59 13.36 22.89
C ASP A 583 -42.46 12.29 21.78
N GLY A 584 -41.28 11.72 21.54
CA GLY A 584 -41.10 10.66 20.54
C GLY A 584 -40.96 11.13 19.09
N SER A 585 -40.87 12.44 18.82
CA SER A 585 -40.63 13.03 17.50
C SER A 585 -39.38 13.90 17.52
N PHE A 586 -38.28 13.39 18.09
CA PHE A 586 -37.05 14.14 18.23
C PHE A 586 -36.39 14.39 16.85
N ASN A 587 -36.07 15.63 16.56
CA ASN A 587 -35.21 16.03 15.45
C ASN A 587 -34.02 16.81 16.04
N PRO A 588 -32.85 16.20 16.18
CA PRO A 588 -31.66 16.82 16.79
C PRO A 588 -31.26 18.14 16.12
N LEU A 589 -31.47 18.26 14.81
CA LEU A 589 -31.13 19.46 14.04
C LEU A 589 -32.17 20.59 14.15
N ALA A 590 -33.32 20.33 14.77
CA ALA A 590 -34.40 21.32 14.93
C ALA A 590 -34.52 21.91 16.34
N GLN A 591 -33.66 21.49 17.27
CA GLN A 591 -33.63 22.03 18.63
C GLN A 591 -32.98 23.42 18.64
N ASP A 592 -33.49 24.29 19.51
CA ASP A 592 -32.91 25.62 19.72
C ASP A 592 -31.61 25.48 20.53
N GLU A 593 -30.45 25.57 19.85
CA GLU A 593 -29.13 25.54 20.51
C GLU A 593 -29.01 26.59 21.63
N THR A 594 -29.80 27.63 21.61
CA THR A 594 -29.83 28.67 22.66
C THR A 594 -30.36 28.17 24.00
N ALA A 595 -30.94 26.97 24.05
CA ALA A 595 -31.41 26.35 25.30
C ALA A 595 -30.31 25.60 26.08
N LEU A 596 -29.13 25.41 25.46
CA LEU A 596 -27.96 24.77 26.08
C LEU A 596 -27.19 25.83 26.83
N THR A 597 -27.07 25.69 28.11
CA THR A 597 -26.66 26.78 28.96
C THR A 597 -25.41 26.50 29.78
N THR A 598 -24.95 25.24 29.90
CA THR A 598 -23.87 24.92 30.83
C THR A 598 -22.95 23.85 30.37
N ILE A 599 -21.62 24.03 30.59
CA ILE A 599 -20.65 22.99 30.47
C ILE A 599 -20.89 21.92 31.54
N ASP A 600 -20.96 20.65 31.12
CA ASP A 600 -21.13 19.56 32.08
C ASP A 600 -19.82 19.28 32.81
N MET A 601 -19.77 19.77 34.05
CA MET A 601 -18.60 19.52 34.90
C MET A 601 -18.63 18.13 35.56
N ASN A 602 -19.71 17.35 35.45
CA ASN A 602 -19.73 15.96 35.93
C ASN A 602 -18.97 15.03 35.00
N THR A 603 -19.00 15.33 33.70
CA THR A 603 -18.16 14.62 32.70
C THR A 603 -16.78 15.26 32.57
N SER A 604 -16.55 16.41 33.17
CA SER A 604 -15.39 17.25 33.24
C SER A 604 -14.72 17.50 31.89
N PRO A 605 -14.41 18.73 31.47
CA PRO A 605 -13.57 18.97 30.31
C PRO A 605 -12.22 18.27 30.46
N GLN A 606 -11.81 17.52 29.43
CA GLN A 606 -10.60 16.70 29.49
C GLN A 606 -9.57 17.13 28.49
N ARG A 607 -8.29 16.94 28.84
CA ARG A 607 -7.14 17.07 27.95
C ARG A 607 -6.22 15.86 28.09
N ASN A 608 -5.95 15.20 26.95
CA ASN A 608 -5.16 13.98 26.90
C ASN A 608 -3.92 14.17 26.01
N PHE A 609 -2.81 13.63 26.45
CA PHE A 609 -1.53 13.67 25.76
C PHE A 609 -0.99 12.25 25.65
N THR A 610 -0.83 11.74 24.45
CA THR A 610 -0.34 10.38 24.22
C THR A 610 0.90 10.40 23.33
N LYS A 611 1.94 9.70 23.73
CA LYS A 611 3.14 9.45 22.94
C LYS A 611 3.38 7.95 22.84
N LEU A 612 3.76 7.51 21.63
CA LEU A 612 4.22 6.17 21.38
C LEU A 612 5.51 6.24 20.58
N GLU A 613 6.52 5.50 20.99
CA GLU A 613 7.70 5.16 20.20
C GLU A 613 7.80 3.64 20.08
N ASP A 614 8.05 3.16 18.87
CA ASP A 614 8.17 1.74 18.55
C ASP A 614 9.37 1.58 17.61
N ASP A 615 10.44 1.02 18.13
CA ASP A 615 11.70 0.80 17.42
C ASP A 615 11.80 -0.68 17.02
N ALA A 616 12.17 -0.97 15.78
CA ALA A 616 12.40 -2.32 15.30
C ALA A 616 13.75 -2.45 14.60
N THR A 617 14.45 -3.51 14.90
CA THR A 617 15.69 -3.93 14.23
C THR A 617 15.50 -5.34 13.71
N ASP A 618 15.64 -5.53 12.38
CA ASP A 618 15.44 -6.80 11.70
C ASP A 618 16.69 -7.14 10.88
N PHE A 619 17.31 -8.29 11.16
CA PHE A 619 18.42 -8.83 10.41
C PHE A 619 18.05 -10.20 9.84
N GLN A 620 18.21 -10.37 8.55
CA GLN A 620 17.92 -11.60 7.86
C GLN A 620 19.07 -11.96 6.93
N ILE A 621 19.39 -13.24 6.85
CA ILE A 621 20.29 -13.80 5.84
C ILE A 621 19.78 -15.18 5.45
N GLY A 622 19.68 -15.42 4.18
CA GLY A 622 19.26 -16.72 3.66
C GLY A 622 19.68 -16.88 2.21
N GLY A 623 19.42 -18.03 1.66
CA GLY A 623 19.68 -18.28 0.27
C GLY A 623 19.36 -19.71 -0.11
N ASP A 624 19.37 -19.95 -1.39
CA ASP A 624 19.15 -21.25 -1.96
C ASP A 624 20.38 -21.69 -2.77
N ILE A 625 20.66 -22.99 -2.71
CA ILE A 625 21.73 -23.65 -3.44
C ILE A 625 21.17 -24.84 -4.19
N GLN A 626 21.71 -25.09 -5.37
CA GLN A 626 21.40 -26.27 -6.17
C GLN A 626 22.26 -27.46 -5.70
N LEU A 627 21.59 -28.43 -5.09
CA LEU A 627 22.28 -29.62 -4.61
C LEU A 627 22.50 -30.66 -5.71
N PHE A 628 21.53 -30.76 -6.61
CA PHE A 628 21.56 -31.76 -7.67
C PHE A 628 20.68 -31.31 -8.85
N GLU A 629 21.12 -31.55 -10.07
CA GLU A 629 20.36 -31.30 -11.30
C GLU A 629 20.64 -32.39 -12.34
N THR A 630 19.58 -32.70 -13.08
CA THR A 630 19.59 -33.56 -14.29
C THR A 630 18.70 -32.92 -15.34
N ASP A 631 18.65 -33.52 -16.53
CA ASP A 631 17.74 -33.08 -17.61
C ASP A 631 16.25 -33.21 -17.21
N GLU A 632 15.91 -33.97 -16.17
CA GLU A 632 14.53 -34.26 -15.77
C GLU A 632 14.11 -33.57 -14.47
N PHE A 633 15.02 -33.38 -13.52
CA PHE A 633 14.68 -32.78 -12.21
C PHE A 633 15.86 -32.08 -11.56
N GLN A 634 15.54 -31.15 -10.65
CA GLN A 634 16.49 -30.48 -9.78
C GLN A 634 16.11 -30.60 -8.30
N ILE A 635 17.12 -30.56 -7.44
CA ILE A 635 16.96 -30.47 -5.99
C ILE A 635 17.69 -29.20 -5.55
N ARG A 636 16.94 -28.30 -4.90
CA ARG A 636 17.52 -27.11 -4.27
C ARG A 636 17.29 -27.14 -2.76
N LEU A 637 18.11 -26.42 -2.04
CA LEU A 637 17.99 -26.25 -0.60
C LEU A 637 17.98 -24.75 -0.30
N ASN A 638 16.86 -24.26 0.24
CA ASN A 638 16.75 -22.90 0.76
C ASN A 638 16.87 -22.96 2.30
N ALA A 639 17.72 -22.11 2.87
CA ALA A 639 17.91 -22.03 4.32
C ALA A 639 18.30 -20.61 4.73
N GLY A 640 17.99 -20.24 5.97
CA GLY A 640 18.33 -18.92 6.47
C GLY A 640 18.06 -18.74 7.94
N VAL A 641 18.47 -17.59 8.45
CA VAL A 641 18.29 -17.16 9.83
C VAL A 641 17.77 -15.73 9.87
N GLY A 642 16.99 -15.40 10.88
CA GLY A 642 16.45 -14.07 11.12
C GLY A 642 16.53 -13.71 12.61
N VAL A 643 16.74 -12.43 12.88
CA VAL A 643 16.72 -11.85 14.23
C VAL A 643 15.92 -10.57 14.18
N LEU A 644 14.82 -10.54 14.91
CA LEU A 644 13.97 -9.36 15.11
C LEU A 644 14.02 -8.96 16.58
N SER A 645 14.28 -7.68 16.83
CA SER A 645 14.12 -7.07 18.16
C SER A 645 13.26 -5.84 18.01
N ARG A 646 12.27 -5.69 18.89
CA ARG A 646 11.32 -4.58 18.89
C ARG A 646 11.11 -4.04 20.28
N ASP A 647 11.21 -2.74 20.43
CA ASP A 647 11.03 -2.02 21.69
C ASP A 647 9.94 -0.97 21.53
N ARG A 648 8.91 -1.02 22.40
CA ARG A 648 7.80 -0.06 22.40
C ARG A 648 7.69 0.64 23.74
N ASP A 649 7.54 1.96 23.69
CA ASP A 649 7.23 2.82 24.84
C ASP A 649 5.95 3.61 24.56
N VAL A 650 4.98 3.53 25.47
CA VAL A 650 3.74 4.28 25.41
C VAL A 650 3.55 5.05 26.70
N SER A 651 3.38 6.35 26.57
CA SER A 651 3.09 7.25 27.70
C SER A 651 1.80 8.03 27.46
N THR A 652 0.93 8.08 28.44
CA THR A 652 -0.28 8.88 28.41
C THR A 652 -0.40 9.73 29.68
N SER A 653 -0.69 11.00 29.51
CA SER A 653 -1.03 11.95 30.58
C SER A 653 -2.38 12.56 30.30
N ALA A 654 -3.25 12.60 31.30
CA ALA A 654 -4.60 13.15 31.17
C ALA A 654 -4.89 14.12 32.31
N PHE A 655 -5.66 15.15 32.00
CA PHE A 655 -6.05 16.18 32.93
C PHE A 655 -7.55 16.49 32.79
N ASN A 656 -8.21 16.69 33.92
CA ASN A 656 -9.56 17.23 34.03
C ASN A 656 -9.54 18.62 34.65
N TYR A 657 -10.67 19.29 34.55
CA TYR A 657 -10.94 20.54 35.25
C TYR A 657 -12.09 20.34 36.21
N GLU A 658 -11.94 20.76 37.42
CA GLU A 658 -12.99 20.67 38.45
C GLU A 658 -13.31 22.04 39.04
N LEU A 659 -14.55 22.23 39.48
CA LEU A 659 -14.97 23.40 40.22
C LEU A 659 -14.37 23.37 41.62
N THR A 660 -13.90 24.52 42.08
CA THR A 660 -13.27 24.64 43.42
C THR A 660 -14.25 25.03 44.51
N ASN A 661 -15.42 25.54 44.15
CA ASN A 661 -16.44 25.94 45.12
C ASN A 661 -17.13 24.75 45.81
N GLU A 662 -17.48 24.89 47.07
CA GLU A 662 -18.16 23.84 47.90
C GLU A 662 -19.51 23.43 47.36
N GLU A 663 -20.18 24.26 46.55
CA GLU A 663 -21.49 24.02 45.99
C GLU A 663 -21.44 23.18 44.72
N GLY A 664 -20.28 23.04 44.06
CA GLY A 664 -20.10 22.31 42.82
C GLY A 664 -20.90 22.88 41.65
N THR A 665 -21.18 24.19 41.69
CA THR A 665 -21.96 24.89 40.67
C THR A 665 -21.07 25.86 39.88
N ILE A 666 -21.34 25.96 38.59
CA ILE A 666 -20.60 26.92 37.73
C ILE A 666 -20.92 28.34 38.23
N PRO A 667 -19.91 29.20 38.42
CA PRO A 667 -20.09 30.59 38.79
C PRO A 667 -21.04 31.33 37.84
N ASP A 668 -21.87 32.24 38.38
CA ASP A 668 -22.92 32.97 37.63
C ASP A 668 -22.38 33.68 36.37
N GLU A 669 -21.11 34.08 36.37
CA GLU A 669 -20.46 34.75 35.25
C GLU A 669 -20.18 33.83 34.05
N TYR A 670 -20.07 32.51 34.27
CA TYR A 670 -19.85 31.51 33.25
C TYR A 670 -21.14 30.72 32.89
N GLN A 671 -22.23 30.97 33.58
CA GLN A 671 -23.54 30.40 33.25
C GLN A 671 -23.98 30.95 31.90
N ASN A 672 -24.39 30.10 30.99
CA ASN A 672 -24.79 30.39 29.61
C ASN A 672 -23.64 30.62 28.61
N GLU A 673 -22.41 30.42 29.00
CA GLU A 673 -21.26 30.43 28.07
C GLU A 673 -21.17 29.08 27.38
N GLN A 674 -21.29 29.08 26.05
CA GLN A 674 -21.23 27.86 25.22
C GLN A 674 -19.81 27.60 24.68
N ASN A 675 -18.95 28.60 24.76
CA ASN A 675 -17.58 28.50 24.34
C ASN A 675 -16.67 28.18 25.53
N ILE A 676 -16.07 27.00 25.53
CA ILE A 676 -15.23 26.54 26.63
C ILE A 676 -14.07 27.48 26.96
N SER A 677 -13.53 28.20 25.94
CA SER A 677 -12.43 29.15 26.16
C SER A 677 -12.84 30.39 26.98
N ASP A 678 -14.12 30.71 27.05
CA ASP A 678 -14.63 31.80 27.85
C ASP A 678 -14.87 31.35 29.31
N VAL A 679 -14.93 30.06 29.57
CA VAL A 679 -15.11 29.43 30.87
C VAL A 679 -13.80 28.94 31.47
N ILE A 680 -13.04 28.16 30.73
CA ILE A 680 -11.75 27.62 31.17
C ILE A 680 -10.62 28.37 30.48
N ASN A 681 -9.99 29.28 31.19
CA ASN A 681 -8.91 30.11 30.71
C ASN A 681 -7.96 30.48 31.87
N ASP A 682 -6.90 31.20 31.57
CA ASP A 682 -5.91 31.61 32.59
C ASP A 682 -6.51 32.43 33.71
N ASP A 683 -7.48 33.30 33.41
CA ASP A 683 -8.11 34.16 34.43
C ASP A 683 -8.98 33.32 35.39
N SER A 684 -9.82 32.39 34.88
CA SER A 684 -10.70 31.58 35.73
C SER A 684 -9.93 30.61 36.64
N ILE A 685 -8.77 30.09 36.15
CA ILE A 685 -7.88 29.25 36.96
C ILE A 685 -7.08 30.08 37.98
N SER A 686 -6.59 31.27 37.56
CA SER A 686 -5.88 32.19 38.48
C SER A 686 -6.78 32.70 39.58
N ASN A 687 -8.08 32.85 39.32
CA ASN A 687 -9.09 33.30 40.30
C ASN A 687 -9.53 32.18 41.22
N ASP A 688 -9.02 30.99 41.11
CA ASP A 688 -9.42 29.78 41.82
C ASP A 688 -10.88 29.35 41.55
N ASP A 689 -11.47 29.64 40.36
CA ASP A 689 -12.80 29.17 40.00
C ASP A 689 -12.74 27.69 39.55
N PHE A 690 -11.68 27.35 38.85
CA PHE A 690 -11.40 25.98 38.36
C PHE A 690 -10.01 25.52 38.79
N ALA A 691 -9.92 24.22 39.04
CA ALA A 691 -8.66 23.54 39.32
C ALA A 691 -8.30 22.57 38.20
N VAL A 692 -7.03 22.43 37.87
CA VAL A 692 -6.47 21.39 37.01
C VAL A 692 -6.16 20.17 37.86
N ILE A 693 -6.67 19.00 37.45
CA ILE A 693 -6.47 17.73 38.16
C ILE A 693 -5.86 16.71 37.22
N PRO A 694 -4.72 16.10 37.57
CA PRO A 694 -4.20 15.00 36.78
C PRO A 694 -5.08 13.76 36.98
N LEU A 695 -5.56 13.19 35.91
CA LEU A 695 -6.16 11.86 35.92
C LEU A 695 -5.03 10.85 36.02
N SER A 696 -4.84 10.28 37.21
CA SER A 696 -3.79 9.30 37.44
C SER A 696 -4.14 7.95 36.83
N ASP A 697 -4.39 7.90 35.53
CA ASP A 697 -4.55 6.62 34.86
C ASP A 697 -3.19 6.08 34.40
N TYR A 698 -2.31 5.79 35.37
CA TYR A 698 -0.99 5.17 35.14
C TYR A 698 -1.09 3.83 34.43
N LYS A 699 -2.28 3.29 34.30
CA LYS A 699 -2.55 2.04 33.60
C LYS A 699 -2.46 2.20 32.08
N ALA A 700 -2.54 3.42 31.57
CA ALA A 700 -2.45 3.68 30.13
C ALA A 700 -1.01 3.67 29.59
N SER A 701 -0.01 3.84 30.47
CA SER A 701 1.40 3.85 30.09
C SER A 701 2.04 2.47 30.26
N TYR A 702 2.82 2.02 29.27
CA TYR A 702 3.53 0.75 29.33
C TYR A 702 4.77 0.75 28.45
N THR A 703 5.71 -0.17 28.76
CA THR A 703 6.82 -0.53 27.89
C THR A 703 6.71 -1.98 27.48
N GLY A 704 7.11 -2.27 26.26
CA GLY A 704 7.10 -3.63 25.70
C GLY A 704 8.38 -3.93 24.96
N THR A 705 8.91 -5.13 25.11
CA THR A 705 10.02 -5.65 24.31
C THR A 705 9.61 -6.96 23.67
N TRP A 706 9.99 -7.17 22.42
CA TRP A 706 9.75 -8.42 21.70
C TRP A 706 10.99 -8.81 20.91
N ASP A 707 11.57 -9.95 21.27
CA ASP A 707 12.68 -10.58 20.56
C ASP A 707 12.18 -11.86 19.88
N ASN A 708 12.50 -12.04 18.60
CA ASN A 708 12.17 -13.23 17.83
C ASN A 708 13.37 -13.70 17.00
N ASN A 709 13.94 -14.83 17.37
CA ASN A 709 15.02 -15.48 16.66
C ASN A 709 14.48 -16.63 15.82
N SER A 710 14.88 -16.71 14.57
CA SER A 710 14.35 -17.72 13.67
C SER A 710 15.42 -18.39 12.84
N ILE A 711 15.16 -19.64 12.51
CA ILE A 711 15.93 -20.41 11.53
C ILE A 711 14.94 -21.20 10.65
N PHE A 712 15.20 -21.27 9.36
CA PHE A 712 14.40 -22.07 8.46
C PHE A 712 15.25 -22.93 7.53
N ILE A 713 14.67 -24.02 7.08
CA ILE A 713 15.25 -24.91 6.09
C ILE A 713 14.15 -25.50 5.21
N THR A 714 14.30 -25.41 3.90
CA THR A 714 13.30 -25.81 2.90
C THR A 714 13.98 -26.52 1.73
N PRO A 715 14.14 -27.84 1.76
CA PRO A 715 14.46 -28.60 0.54
C PRO A 715 13.32 -28.50 -0.44
N SER A 716 13.64 -28.35 -1.73
CA SER A 716 12.71 -28.38 -2.86
C SER A 716 13.16 -29.42 -3.89
N LEU A 717 12.18 -30.12 -4.42
CA LEU A 717 12.34 -31.02 -5.57
C LEU A 717 11.44 -30.49 -6.68
N GLU A 718 12.03 -30.18 -7.79
CA GLU A 718 11.32 -29.75 -9.00
C GLU A 718 11.58 -30.75 -10.11
N TRP A 719 10.52 -31.38 -10.59
CA TRP A 719 10.54 -32.21 -11.78
C TRP A 719 10.07 -31.35 -12.94
N PHE A 720 10.99 -31.00 -13.83
CA PHE A 720 10.72 -30.03 -14.87
C PHE A 720 9.41 -30.30 -15.61
N ASP A 721 8.63 -29.24 -15.82
CA ASP A 721 7.33 -29.22 -16.49
C ASP A 721 6.21 -30.09 -15.85
N SER A 722 6.45 -30.72 -14.71
CA SER A 722 5.48 -31.65 -14.14
C SER A 722 5.04 -31.32 -12.73
N PHE A 723 5.97 -31.23 -11.79
CA PHE A 723 5.61 -30.91 -10.41
C PHE A 723 6.78 -30.32 -9.62
N LYS A 724 6.45 -29.57 -8.60
CA LYS A 724 7.37 -29.02 -7.62
C LYS A 724 6.87 -29.33 -6.21
N ILE A 725 7.73 -29.82 -5.34
CA ILE A 725 7.46 -30.04 -3.92
C ILE A 725 8.45 -29.22 -3.09
N GLU A 726 7.94 -28.43 -2.18
CA GLU A 726 8.70 -27.73 -1.15
C GLU A 726 8.19 -28.19 0.22
N ALA A 727 9.04 -28.82 0.99
CA ALA A 727 8.73 -29.25 2.34
C ALA A 727 9.74 -28.64 3.29
N GLY A 728 9.32 -27.76 4.15
CA GLY A 728 10.23 -27.01 5.02
C GLY A 728 9.74 -26.90 6.45
N VAL A 729 10.62 -26.42 7.28
CA VAL A 729 10.32 -26.09 8.68
C VAL A 729 10.93 -24.74 9.01
N ARG A 730 10.21 -23.99 9.84
CA ARG A 730 10.69 -22.79 10.50
C ARG A 730 10.63 -22.99 12.00
N LEU A 731 11.69 -22.65 12.68
CA LEU A 731 11.77 -22.63 14.14
C LEU A 731 11.83 -21.17 14.55
N GLU A 732 11.03 -20.79 15.53
CA GLU A 732 11.06 -19.47 16.14
C GLU A 732 11.19 -19.60 17.67
N ASP A 733 12.09 -18.80 18.24
CA ASP A 733 12.24 -18.59 19.68
C ASP A 733 11.86 -17.12 19.94
N SER A 734 10.67 -16.92 20.48
CA SER A 734 10.01 -15.62 20.63
C SER A 734 9.73 -15.32 22.09
N SER A 735 10.16 -14.15 22.56
CA SER A 735 9.92 -13.67 23.93
C SER A 735 9.40 -12.25 23.91
N MET A 736 8.18 -12.05 24.41
CA MET A 736 7.55 -10.76 24.56
C MET A 736 7.37 -10.44 26.03
N LYS A 737 7.81 -9.25 26.47
CA LYS A 737 7.71 -8.79 27.86
C LYS A 737 7.09 -7.40 27.89
N ILE A 738 6.05 -7.23 28.70
CA ILE A 738 5.32 -5.99 28.86
C ILE A 738 5.34 -5.59 30.33
N LYS A 739 5.60 -4.29 30.58
CA LYS A 739 5.59 -3.71 31.91
C LYS A 739 4.74 -2.44 31.91
N THR A 740 3.80 -2.36 32.83
CA THR A 740 3.06 -1.11 33.05
C THR A 740 3.86 -0.14 33.93
N SER A 741 3.50 1.13 33.89
CA SER A 741 3.97 2.11 34.87
C SER A 741 3.61 1.64 36.29
N THR A 742 4.41 1.99 37.26
CA THR A 742 4.13 1.66 38.68
C THR A 742 2.84 2.33 39.11
N ASP A 743 1.87 1.55 39.62
CA ASP A 743 0.64 2.11 40.19
C ASP A 743 0.99 3.09 41.32
N PRO A 744 0.60 4.36 41.22
CA PRO A 744 1.01 5.35 42.20
C PRO A 744 0.37 5.18 43.60
N VAL A 745 -0.77 4.45 43.65
CA VAL A 745 -1.46 4.19 44.91
C VAL A 745 -0.88 2.98 45.63
N THR A 746 -0.68 1.87 44.87
CA THR A 746 -0.18 0.61 45.42
C THR A 746 1.31 0.47 45.29
N GLY A 747 1.96 1.14 44.36
CA GLY A 747 3.38 0.97 44.04
C GLY A 747 3.67 -0.33 43.29
N GLU A 748 2.65 -1.04 42.83
CA GLU A 748 2.81 -2.31 42.12
C GLU A 748 3.10 -2.06 40.63
N LEU A 749 4.14 -2.74 40.18
CA LEU A 749 4.46 -2.88 38.74
C LEU A 749 3.82 -4.17 38.24
N LYS A 750 3.02 -4.10 37.20
CA LYS A 750 2.49 -5.29 36.55
C LYS A 750 3.35 -5.68 35.35
N GLU A 751 3.68 -6.93 35.28
CA GLU A 751 4.44 -7.50 34.18
C GLU A 751 3.66 -8.66 33.56
N ALA A 752 3.71 -8.77 32.23
CA ALA A 752 3.24 -9.91 31.49
C ALA A 752 4.36 -10.42 30.58
N THR A 753 4.44 -11.72 30.40
CA THR A 753 5.44 -12.36 29.53
C THR A 753 4.76 -13.43 28.70
N ILE A 754 5.03 -13.43 27.39
CA ILE A 754 4.64 -14.48 26.45
C ILE A 754 5.93 -15.05 25.88
N GLU A 755 6.09 -16.35 25.95
CA GLU A 755 7.21 -17.10 25.42
C GLU A 755 6.67 -18.20 24.50
N ASP A 756 7.10 -18.18 23.23
CA ASP A 756 6.77 -19.20 22.22
C ASP A 756 8.08 -19.77 21.65
N ASP A 757 8.29 -21.06 21.78
CA ASP A 757 9.42 -21.81 21.23
C ASP A 757 8.89 -23.00 20.45
N ASP A 758 8.53 -22.73 19.17
CA ASP A 758 7.77 -23.65 18.37
C ASP A 758 8.37 -23.89 16.97
N ILE A 759 7.89 -24.97 16.36
CA ILE A 759 8.27 -25.45 15.03
C ILE A 759 7.06 -25.35 14.11
N TYR A 760 7.21 -24.66 12.99
CA TYR A 760 6.16 -24.45 12.01
C TYR A 760 6.49 -25.21 10.72
N PRO A 761 5.91 -26.40 10.51
CA PRO A 761 6.08 -27.18 9.29
C PRO A 761 5.27 -26.57 8.13
N THR A 762 5.83 -26.72 6.94
CA THR A 762 5.19 -26.26 5.70
C THR A 762 5.40 -27.29 4.60
N LEU A 763 4.33 -27.55 3.83
CA LEU A 763 4.35 -28.41 2.64
C LEU A 763 3.61 -27.71 1.52
N ASN A 764 4.31 -27.35 0.44
CA ASN A 764 3.75 -26.80 -0.78
C ASN A 764 3.99 -27.81 -1.93
N ILE A 765 2.94 -28.17 -2.65
CA ILE A 765 3.01 -29.04 -3.81
C ILE A 765 2.36 -28.31 -4.98
N SER A 766 3.07 -28.17 -6.08
CA SER A 766 2.58 -27.63 -7.33
C SER A 766 2.68 -28.69 -8.43
N VAL A 767 1.58 -28.98 -9.10
CA VAL A 767 1.52 -29.96 -10.20
C VAL A 767 1.07 -29.25 -11.47
N THR A 768 1.79 -29.48 -12.58
CA THR A 768 1.50 -28.94 -13.90
C THR A 768 1.17 -30.11 -14.85
N PRO A 769 -0.09 -30.62 -14.84
CA PRO A 769 -0.47 -31.75 -15.68
C PRO A 769 -0.41 -31.45 -17.19
N PHE A 770 -0.60 -30.19 -17.56
CA PHE A 770 -0.52 -29.63 -18.91
C PHE A 770 0.17 -28.28 -18.82
N GLU A 771 0.78 -27.80 -19.90
CA GLU A 771 1.59 -26.58 -19.96
C GLU A 771 0.93 -25.32 -19.33
N ASP A 772 -0.40 -25.20 -19.46
CA ASP A 772 -1.17 -24.04 -19.00
C ASP A 772 -2.04 -24.32 -17.77
N PHE A 773 -1.97 -25.50 -17.20
CA PHE A 773 -2.84 -25.93 -16.09
C PHE A 773 -2.03 -26.27 -14.86
N LYS A 774 -2.31 -25.61 -13.74
CA LYS A 774 -1.57 -25.78 -12.50
C LYS A 774 -2.51 -26.08 -11.33
N ILE A 775 -2.11 -27.01 -10.49
CA ILE A 775 -2.78 -27.35 -9.23
C ILE A 775 -1.78 -27.14 -8.11
N ARG A 776 -2.17 -26.35 -7.11
CA ARG A 776 -1.36 -26.09 -5.91
C ARG A 776 -2.07 -26.65 -4.69
N PHE A 777 -1.33 -27.32 -3.86
CA PHE A 777 -1.75 -27.77 -2.54
C PHE A 777 -0.77 -27.24 -1.51
N ALA A 778 -1.26 -26.70 -0.39
CA ALA A 778 -0.46 -26.29 0.72
C ALA A 778 -1.05 -26.76 2.05
N TYR A 779 -0.19 -27.26 2.93
CA TYR A 779 -0.45 -27.45 4.35
C TYR A 779 0.64 -26.74 5.15
N TYR A 780 0.25 -25.97 6.14
CA TYR A 780 1.20 -25.29 7.01
C TYR A 780 0.60 -24.96 8.37
N GLU A 781 1.47 -24.93 9.38
CA GLU A 781 1.14 -24.44 10.71
C GLU A 781 1.62 -23.00 10.85
N SER A 782 0.84 -22.18 11.52
CA SER A 782 1.13 -20.77 11.79
C SER A 782 0.67 -20.38 13.17
N ILE A 783 1.11 -19.22 13.64
CA ILE A 783 0.79 -18.70 14.98
C ILE A 783 0.18 -17.31 14.86
N ASN A 784 -0.69 -16.95 15.80
CA ASN A 784 -1.11 -15.57 15.98
C ASN A 784 -0.80 -15.11 17.40
N ARG A 785 0.24 -14.31 17.53
CA ARG A 785 0.71 -13.75 18.80
C ARG A 785 -0.15 -12.55 19.19
N PRO A 786 -0.44 -12.36 20.49
CA PRO A 786 -1.01 -11.12 20.96
C PRO A 786 -0.09 -9.93 20.69
N ASP A 787 -0.65 -8.71 20.60
CA ASP A 787 0.14 -7.48 20.55
C ASP A 787 0.44 -6.94 21.95
N PHE A 788 1.43 -6.09 22.09
CA PHE A 788 1.80 -5.41 23.33
C PHE A 788 0.57 -4.81 24.04
N ARG A 789 -0.29 -4.13 23.30
CA ARG A 789 -1.50 -3.48 23.81
C ARG A 789 -2.53 -4.47 24.35
N GLU A 790 -2.69 -5.58 23.67
CA GLU A 790 -3.68 -6.61 24.05
C GLU A 790 -3.30 -7.31 25.36
N VAL A 791 -2.01 -7.44 25.62
CA VAL A 791 -1.47 -8.07 26.85
C VAL A 791 -1.25 -7.05 27.95
N ALA A 792 -0.94 -5.78 27.60
CA ALA A 792 -0.64 -4.76 28.60
C ALA A 792 -1.77 -4.64 29.63
N PRO A 793 -1.53 -4.91 30.90
CA PRO A 793 -2.53 -4.80 31.95
C PRO A 793 -2.84 -3.31 32.26
N ALA A 794 -3.14 -2.58 31.22
CA ALA A 794 -3.34 -1.14 31.15
C ALA A 794 -4.69 -0.85 30.50
N GLN A 795 -5.30 0.27 30.88
CA GLN A 795 -6.54 0.75 30.30
C GLN A 795 -6.23 1.97 29.43
N PHE A 796 -6.72 1.97 28.22
CA PHE A 796 -6.52 3.04 27.25
C PHE A 796 -7.87 3.52 26.72
N THR A 797 -8.03 4.84 26.61
CA THR A 797 -9.19 5.43 25.97
C THR A 797 -8.77 5.96 24.61
N ASP A 798 -9.41 5.50 23.55
CA ASP A 798 -9.23 6.07 22.21
C ASP A 798 -9.83 7.47 22.21
N THR A 799 -9.00 8.48 21.98
CA THR A 799 -9.41 9.89 22.06
C THR A 799 -10.28 10.34 20.88
N VAL A 800 -10.42 9.50 19.87
CA VAL A 800 -11.24 9.78 18.69
C VAL A 800 -12.61 9.15 18.80
N SER A 801 -12.69 7.86 19.20
CA SER A 801 -13.96 7.16 19.36
C SER A 801 -14.53 7.24 20.78
N GLY A 802 -13.71 7.57 21.77
CA GLY A 802 -14.09 7.52 23.19
C GLY A 802 -14.10 6.08 23.75
N ASP A 803 -13.81 5.07 22.94
CA ASP A 803 -13.79 3.68 23.35
C ASP A 803 -12.67 3.40 24.36
N VAL A 804 -12.98 2.56 25.32
CA VAL A 804 -12.03 2.15 26.36
C VAL A 804 -11.54 0.73 26.04
N TYR A 805 -10.22 0.57 25.96
CA TYR A 805 -9.56 -0.72 25.75
C TYR A 805 -8.81 -1.15 27.00
N LYS A 806 -8.95 -2.41 27.38
CA LYS A 806 -8.25 -3.02 28.50
C LYS A 806 -7.50 -4.25 28.03
N GLY A 807 -6.20 -4.28 28.25
CA GLY A 807 -5.38 -5.45 27.95
C GLY A 807 -5.62 -6.59 28.94
N ASN A 808 -5.28 -7.81 28.51
CA ASN A 808 -5.42 -9.04 29.27
C ASN A 808 -4.07 -9.76 29.38
N GLU A 809 -3.47 -9.72 30.56
CA GLU A 809 -2.18 -10.35 30.88
C GLU A 809 -2.19 -11.89 30.79
N LYS A 810 -3.35 -12.50 30.58
CA LYS A 810 -3.52 -13.96 30.51
C LYS A 810 -3.60 -14.47 29.08
N LEU A 811 -3.52 -13.58 28.11
CA LEU A 811 -3.53 -13.99 26.70
C LEU A 811 -2.36 -14.91 26.41
N VAL A 812 -2.63 -15.90 25.57
CA VAL A 812 -1.64 -16.79 24.96
C VAL A 812 -1.73 -16.72 23.45
N SER A 813 -0.68 -17.14 22.78
CA SER A 813 -0.67 -17.22 21.33
C SER A 813 -1.66 -18.27 20.83
N ALA A 814 -2.31 -18.01 19.69
CA ALA A 814 -3.23 -18.94 19.03
C ALA A 814 -2.48 -19.74 17.96
N ASN A 815 -2.63 -21.06 17.95
CA ASN A 815 -2.10 -21.93 16.89
C ASN A 815 -3.12 -22.14 15.78
N ILE A 816 -2.65 -22.24 14.54
CA ILE A 816 -3.53 -22.31 13.38
C ILE A 816 -3.01 -23.33 12.39
N ASP A 817 -3.84 -24.35 12.11
CA ASP A 817 -3.65 -25.31 11.04
C ASP A 817 -4.28 -24.80 9.75
N ASN A 818 -3.52 -24.82 8.66
CA ASN A 818 -3.95 -24.25 7.38
C ASN A 818 -3.89 -25.28 6.27
N LEU A 819 -4.93 -25.33 5.45
CA LEU A 819 -5.04 -26.20 4.29
C LEU A 819 -5.54 -25.38 3.10
N ASP A 820 -4.82 -25.43 1.98
CA ASP A 820 -5.13 -24.71 0.75
C ASP A 820 -5.08 -25.63 -0.47
N LEU A 821 -6.03 -25.44 -1.40
CA LEU A 821 -6.02 -26.04 -2.72
C LEU A 821 -6.38 -24.94 -3.73
N ARG A 822 -5.53 -24.73 -4.75
CA ARG A 822 -5.81 -23.80 -5.85
C ARG A 822 -5.61 -24.49 -7.19
N ILE A 823 -6.52 -24.24 -8.09
CA ILE A 823 -6.50 -24.70 -9.49
C ILE A 823 -6.43 -23.48 -10.38
N GLU A 824 -5.49 -23.47 -11.31
CA GLU A 824 -5.22 -22.35 -12.20
C GLU A 824 -5.16 -22.82 -13.64
N TYR A 825 -5.73 -22.02 -14.54
CA TYR A 825 -5.58 -22.19 -15.97
C TYR A 825 -5.13 -20.87 -16.60
N TYR A 826 -4.04 -20.88 -17.31
CA TYR A 826 -3.44 -19.74 -17.99
C TYR A 826 -3.76 -19.83 -19.48
N PHE A 827 -4.66 -19.01 -19.99
CA PHE A 827 -4.99 -18.95 -21.41
C PHE A 827 -3.88 -18.28 -22.21
N SER A 828 -3.16 -17.35 -21.58
CA SER A 828 -1.98 -16.66 -22.08
C SER A 828 -1.18 -16.11 -20.90
N ASP A 829 -0.07 -15.40 -21.15
CA ASP A 829 0.68 -14.72 -20.09
C ASP A 829 -0.13 -13.63 -19.35
N THR A 830 -1.31 -13.27 -19.85
CA THR A 830 -2.14 -12.16 -19.36
C THR A 830 -3.54 -12.58 -18.95
N GLU A 831 -3.97 -13.72 -19.42
CA GLU A 831 -5.31 -14.23 -19.23
C GLU A 831 -5.28 -15.49 -18.37
N SER A 832 -6.03 -15.48 -17.30
CA SER A 832 -6.07 -16.62 -16.39
C SER A 832 -7.44 -16.80 -15.77
N ALA A 833 -7.69 -18.00 -15.29
CA ALA A 833 -8.81 -18.30 -14.40
C ALA A 833 -8.31 -19.16 -13.25
N SER A 834 -8.75 -18.86 -12.04
CA SER A 834 -8.38 -19.63 -10.86
C SER A 834 -9.57 -19.90 -9.94
N LEU A 835 -9.49 -21.03 -9.27
CA LEU A 835 -10.37 -21.44 -8.17
C LEU A 835 -9.49 -21.86 -6.99
N ALA A 836 -9.65 -21.21 -5.84
CA ALA A 836 -9.02 -21.63 -4.61
C ALA A 836 -10.07 -21.99 -3.55
N ILE A 837 -9.78 -22.99 -2.75
CA ILE A 837 -10.51 -23.35 -1.54
C ILE A 837 -9.52 -23.45 -0.40
N PHE A 838 -9.92 -23.00 0.78
CA PHE A 838 -9.06 -23.02 1.94
C PHE A 838 -9.85 -23.35 3.21
N ARG A 839 -9.14 -23.88 4.20
CA ARG A 839 -9.63 -24.07 5.57
C ARG A 839 -8.51 -23.75 6.55
N LYS A 840 -8.87 -23.05 7.62
CA LYS A 840 -8.01 -22.68 8.74
C LYS A 840 -8.72 -23.05 10.03
N ASP A 841 -8.10 -23.88 10.84
CA ASP A 841 -8.60 -24.30 12.15
C ASP A 841 -7.75 -23.62 13.23
N PHE A 842 -8.38 -22.91 14.16
CA PHE A 842 -7.73 -22.12 15.19
C PHE A 842 -7.91 -22.77 16.55
N GLU A 843 -6.83 -22.87 17.30
CA GLU A 843 -6.83 -23.22 18.73
C GLU A 843 -6.55 -21.96 19.54
N GLY A 844 -7.54 -21.49 20.31
CA GLY A 844 -7.42 -20.32 21.17
C GLY A 844 -7.41 -18.98 20.43
N ALA A 845 -8.27 -18.81 19.42
CA ALA A 845 -8.38 -17.56 18.68
C ALA A 845 -8.57 -16.36 19.61
N ILE A 846 -7.78 -15.28 19.38
CA ILE A 846 -7.86 -14.06 20.17
C ILE A 846 -8.90 -13.15 19.56
N GLU A 847 -9.91 -12.75 20.33
CA GLU A 847 -10.94 -11.82 19.91
C GLU A 847 -11.18 -10.70 20.91
N ARG A 848 -11.77 -9.64 20.39
CA ARG A 848 -12.17 -8.47 21.17
C ARG A 848 -13.60 -8.69 21.68
N ASN A 849 -13.77 -8.69 23.00
CA ASN A 849 -15.06 -8.70 23.67
C ASN A 849 -15.44 -7.29 24.11
N ALA A 850 -16.73 -6.96 24.04
CA ALA A 850 -17.27 -5.70 24.52
C ALA A 850 -17.99 -5.92 25.84
N ASP A 851 -17.52 -5.30 26.89
CA ASP A 851 -18.15 -5.29 28.22
C ASP A 851 -18.83 -3.95 28.46
N TYR A 852 -20.09 -3.95 28.80
CA TYR A 852 -20.82 -2.76 29.19
C TYR A 852 -20.76 -2.58 30.71
N ILE A 853 -20.32 -1.42 31.17
CA ILE A 853 -20.41 -1.07 32.58
C ILE A 853 -21.87 -0.85 32.89
N GLY A 854 -22.44 -1.64 33.80
CA GLY A 854 -23.88 -1.54 34.18
C GLY A 854 -24.30 -0.12 34.52
N GLY A 855 -25.22 0.44 33.73
CA GLY A 855 -25.72 1.81 33.89
C GLY A 855 -24.91 2.89 33.17
N SER A 856 -23.89 2.53 32.39
CA SER A 856 -23.07 3.44 31.55
C SER A 856 -23.23 3.08 30.10
N THR A 857 -23.15 4.08 29.20
CA THR A 857 -23.02 3.90 27.76
C THR A 857 -21.57 3.60 27.33
N THR A 858 -20.63 3.63 28.28
CA THR A 858 -19.21 3.35 28.00
C THR A 858 -18.99 1.87 27.79
N VAL A 859 -18.48 1.53 26.62
CA VAL A 859 -18.06 0.17 26.27
C VAL A 859 -16.59 -0.01 26.63
N ILE A 860 -16.27 -1.07 27.38
CA ILE A 860 -14.91 -1.50 27.62
C ILE A 860 -14.64 -2.70 26.72
N TYR A 861 -13.70 -2.54 25.81
CA TYR A 861 -13.19 -3.64 25.01
C TYR A 861 -12.06 -4.36 25.73
N SER A 862 -12.18 -5.66 25.88
CA SER A 862 -11.14 -6.56 26.39
C SER A 862 -10.77 -7.58 25.32
N PHE A 863 -9.66 -8.28 25.51
CA PHE A 863 -9.17 -9.33 24.61
C PHE A 863 -9.14 -10.67 25.33
N GLU A 864 -9.62 -11.72 24.65
CA GLU A 864 -9.67 -13.06 25.23
C GLU A 864 -9.34 -14.14 24.21
N ASN A 865 -8.72 -15.22 24.67
CA ASN A 865 -8.62 -16.44 23.89
C ASN A 865 -9.98 -17.18 24.00
N ASN A 866 -10.67 -17.27 22.89
CA ASN A 866 -11.93 -18.00 22.80
C ASN A 866 -11.69 -19.49 22.46
N GLY A 867 -12.77 -20.26 22.36
CA GLY A 867 -12.69 -21.68 22.02
C GLY A 867 -12.25 -21.96 20.60
N ASP A 868 -12.36 -23.22 20.20
CA ASP A 868 -12.03 -23.67 18.86
C ASP A 868 -12.84 -22.88 17.83
N SER A 869 -12.18 -22.49 16.76
CA SER A 869 -12.80 -21.75 15.67
C SER A 869 -12.25 -22.20 14.32
N PHE A 870 -13.00 -21.94 13.26
CA PHE A 870 -12.52 -22.18 11.91
C PHE A 870 -12.89 -21.05 10.97
N ALA A 871 -12.11 -20.93 9.90
CA ALA A 871 -12.44 -20.11 8.74
C ALA A 871 -12.22 -20.93 7.48
N GLU A 872 -13.26 -21.04 6.64
CA GLU A 872 -13.15 -21.70 5.34
C GLU A 872 -13.73 -20.81 4.24
N GLY A 873 -13.32 -21.07 3.00
CA GLY A 873 -13.82 -20.24 1.92
C GLY A 873 -13.42 -20.74 0.54
N MET A 874 -14.00 -20.04 -0.45
CA MET A 874 -13.77 -20.28 -1.86
C MET A 874 -13.48 -18.94 -2.54
N GLU A 875 -12.41 -18.90 -3.32
CA GLU A 875 -12.01 -17.74 -4.12
C GLU A 875 -12.05 -18.10 -5.61
N LEU A 876 -12.69 -17.24 -6.40
CA LEU A 876 -12.75 -17.33 -7.86
C LEU A 876 -12.09 -16.06 -8.42
N ALA A 877 -11.22 -16.20 -9.41
CA ALA A 877 -10.68 -15.06 -10.14
C ALA A 877 -10.56 -15.41 -11.62
N ALA A 878 -10.80 -14.43 -12.49
CA ALA A 878 -10.61 -14.56 -13.92
C ALA A 878 -10.21 -13.22 -14.54
N SER A 879 -9.34 -13.29 -15.56
CA SER A 879 -8.91 -12.16 -16.37
C SER A 879 -8.93 -12.55 -17.84
N LYS A 880 -9.51 -11.71 -18.70
CA LYS A 880 -9.62 -11.94 -20.15
C LYS A 880 -9.37 -10.65 -20.92
N ASP A 881 -8.56 -10.75 -21.97
CA ASP A 881 -8.28 -9.67 -22.91
C ASP A 881 -9.10 -9.83 -24.19
N PHE A 882 -9.58 -8.73 -24.73
CA PHE A 882 -10.31 -8.64 -25.98
C PHE A 882 -9.62 -7.59 -26.83
N GLU A 883 -9.06 -8.02 -27.95
CA GLU A 883 -8.40 -7.17 -28.93
C GLU A 883 -9.40 -6.73 -30.03
N PHE A 884 -9.44 -5.44 -30.29
CA PHE A 884 -10.17 -4.82 -31.38
C PHE A 884 -9.21 -4.02 -32.25
N THR A 885 -9.63 -3.60 -33.44
CA THR A 885 -8.78 -2.87 -34.39
C THR A 885 -8.17 -1.60 -33.80
N ASP A 886 -8.93 -0.87 -33.01
CA ASP A 886 -8.54 0.46 -32.52
C ASP A 886 -8.34 0.52 -31.01
N MET A 887 -8.62 -0.57 -30.28
CA MET A 887 -8.56 -0.61 -28.82
C MET A 887 -8.39 -2.02 -28.28
N SER A 888 -7.83 -2.14 -27.08
CA SER A 888 -7.93 -3.35 -26.26
C SER A 888 -8.90 -3.13 -25.10
N MET A 889 -9.53 -4.21 -24.66
CA MET A 889 -10.38 -4.23 -23.48
C MET A 889 -9.98 -5.39 -22.59
N ARG A 890 -9.66 -5.11 -21.35
CA ARG A 890 -9.41 -6.13 -20.32
C ARG A 890 -10.59 -6.20 -19.36
N LEU A 891 -11.08 -7.39 -19.14
CA LEU A 891 -12.06 -7.70 -18.11
C LEU A 891 -11.38 -8.57 -17.04
N SER A 892 -11.37 -8.11 -15.80
CA SER A 892 -10.91 -8.87 -14.64
C SER A 892 -12.02 -8.91 -13.60
N ALA A 893 -12.24 -10.06 -13.00
CA ALA A 893 -13.23 -10.21 -11.94
C ALA A 893 -12.74 -11.22 -10.91
N ASN A 894 -13.06 -10.98 -9.65
CA ASN A 894 -12.88 -11.96 -8.58
C ASN A 894 -14.05 -11.93 -7.61
N ALA A 895 -14.31 -13.09 -6.98
CA ALA A 895 -15.30 -13.24 -5.94
C ALA A 895 -14.80 -14.23 -4.89
N SER A 896 -14.98 -13.88 -3.61
CA SER A 896 -14.56 -14.69 -2.48
C SER A 896 -15.73 -14.85 -1.52
N PHE A 897 -16.01 -16.09 -1.17
CA PHE A 897 -17.06 -16.50 -0.24
C PHE A 897 -16.40 -17.06 1.02
N PHE A 898 -16.86 -16.63 2.17
CA PHE A 898 -16.28 -17.01 3.44
C PHE A 898 -17.35 -17.54 4.38
N ASP A 899 -16.99 -18.57 5.15
CA ASP A 899 -17.75 -19.10 6.27
C ASP A 899 -16.84 -19.26 7.47
N THR A 900 -17.24 -18.72 8.62
CA THR A 900 -16.47 -18.81 9.86
C THR A 900 -17.35 -19.13 11.03
N GLU A 901 -16.78 -19.83 12.00
CA GLU A 901 -17.46 -20.11 13.25
C GLU A 901 -16.47 -20.06 14.41
N ILE A 902 -16.86 -19.44 15.50
CA ILE A 902 -16.14 -19.44 16.76
C ILE A 902 -17.05 -19.88 17.90
N GLU A 903 -16.53 -20.72 18.78
CA GLU A 903 -17.16 -21.15 20.00
C GLU A 903 -16.85 -20.19 21.15
N ILE A 904 -17.88 -19.62 21.75
CA ILE A 904 -17.77 -18.69 22.87
C ILE A 904 -18.07 -19.41 24.16
N TYR A 905 -17.18 -19.26 25.14
CA TYR A 905 -17.31 -19.78 26.49
C TYR A 905 -17.37 -18.63 27.51
N ASN A 906 -18.08 -18.80 28.60
CA ASN A 906 -18.09 -17.83 29.70
C ASN A 906 -16.89 -18.04 30.64
N ASP A 907 -16.66 -17.12 31.58
CA ASP A 907 -15.58 -17.17 32.58
C ASP A 907 -15.52 -18.46 33.42
N SER A 908 -16.61 -19.21 33.45
CA SER A 908 -16.69 -20.49 34.14
C SER A 908 -16.35 -21.70 33.23
N GLY A 909 -15.99 -21.43 31.97
CA GLY A 909 -15.68 -22.45 30.95
C GLY A 909 -16.91 -23.20 30.41
N ASN A 910 -18.12 -22.62 30.52
CA ASN A 910 -19.30 -23.23 29.93
C ASN A 910 -19.55 -22.63 28.55
N PHE A 911 -19.90 -23.49 27.60
CA PHE A 911 -20.31 -23.09 26.26
C PHE A 911 -21.53 -22.14 26.31
N VAL A 912 -21.46 -21.03 25.60
CA VAL A 912 -22.49 -20.00 25.51
C VAL A 912 -23.20 -20.03 24.15
N LYS A 913 -22.46 -19.75 23.08
CA LYS A 913 -22.99 -19.68 21.71
C LYS A 913 -21.89 -19.93 20.66
N LYS A 914 -22.33 -20.17 19.43
CA LYS A 914 -21.48 -20.09 18.22
C LYS A 914 -21.86 -18.85 17.43
N ARG A 915 -20.90 -18.21 16.81
CA ARG A 915 -21.11 -17.04 15.94
C ARG A 915 -20.01 -16.95 14.88
N GLN A 916 -20.20 -16.07 13.92
CA GLN A 916 -19.15 -15.69 12.96
C GLN A 916 -17.99 -14.96 13.64
N LEU A 917 -16.81 -15.03 13.04
CA LEU A 917 -15.66 -14.18 13.41
C LEU A 917 -15.99 -12.71 13.14
N GLN A 918 -15.50 -11.83 14.02
CA GLN A 918 -15.74 -10.39 13.93
C GLN A 918 -14.99 -9.77 12.72
N GLY A 919 -15.68 -8.85 12.00
CA GLY A 919 -15.10 -8.11 10.89
C GLY A 919 -15.09 -8.83 9.54
N GLN A 920 -15.57 -10.07 9.48
CA GLN A 920 -15.57 -10.87 8.26
C GLN A 920 -16.82 -10.66 7.44
N PRO A 921 -16.71 -10.23 6.15
CA PRO A 921 -17.84 -10.23 5.22
C PRO A 921 -18.06 -11.65 4.66
N GLU A 922 -19.32 -12.03 4.42
CA GLU A 922 -19.66 -13.31 3.78
C GLU A 922 -19.24 -13.37 2.31
N LEU A 923 -19.22 -12.22 1.63
CA LEU A 923 -18.90 -12.07 0.22
C LEU A 923 -18.02 -10.85 -0.04
N LEU A 924 -16.94 -11.05 -0.77
CA LEU A 924 -16.20 -9.98 -1.44
C LEU A 924 -16.24 -10.22 -2.95
N ALA A 925 -16.59 -9.22 -3.74
CA ALA A 925 -16.56 -9.32 -5.19
C ALA A 925 -16.02 -8.04 -5.83
N ASN A 926 -15.11 -8.20 -6.78
CA ASN A 926 -14.54 -7.10 -7.53
C ASN A 926 -14.67 -7.38 -9.03
N MET A 927 -15.00 -6.36 -9.80
CA MET A 927 -15.01 -6.40 -11.25
C MET A 927 -14.35 -5.16 -11.80
N GLN A 928 -13.54 -5.34 -12.81
CA GLN A 928 -12.80 -4.28 -13.47
C GLN A 928 -12.93 -4.41 -14.98
N VAL A 929 -13.15 -3.29 -15.65
CA VAL A 929 -13.11 -3.17 -17.11
C VAL A 929 -12.13 -2.05 -17.45
N SER A 930 -11.07 -2.36 -18.18
CA SER A 930 -10.10 -1.39 -18.70
C SER A 930 -10.18 -1.38 -20.22
N ILE A 931 -10.13 -0.19 -20.82
CA ILE A 931 -10.14 0.03 -22.26
C ILE A 931 -8.98 0.95 -22.60
N ASP A 932 -8.14 0.52 -23.52
CA ASP A 932 -6.97 1.26 -23.99
C ASP A 932 -7.14 1.54 -25.49
N GLU A 933 -7.21 2.81 -25.89
CA GLU A 933 -7.30 3.24 -27.28
C GLU A 933 -5.89 3.38 -27.88
N TYR A 934 -5.57 2.64 -28.92
CA TYR A 934 -4.22 2.60 -29.50
C TYR A 934 -3.77 3.93 -30.11
N GLU A 935 -4.62 4.59 -30.89
CA GLU A 935 -4.24 5.80 -31.61
C GLU A 935 -4.07 7.01 -30.69
N SER A 936 -4.91 7.11 -29.67
CA SER A 936 -4.94 8.28 -28.77
C SER A 936 -4.16 8.06 -27.47
N GLY A 937 -3.82 6.82 -27.13
CA GLY A 937 -3.24 6.43 -25.84
C GLY A 937 -4.19 6.68 -24.65
N ARG A 938 -5.50 6.84 -24.88
CA ARG A 938 -6.49 7.02 -23.81
C ARG A 938 -6.74 5.73 -23.07
N GLU A 939 -6.82 5.84 -21.77
CA GLU A 939 -7.17 4.73 -20.90
C GLU A 939 -8.45 5.06 -20.13
N TYR A 940 -9.40 4.13 -20.13
CA TYR A 940 -10.62 4.20 -19.34
C TYR A 940 -10.67 2.99 -18.43
N THR A 941 -10.95 3.18 -17.15
CA THR A 941 -11.08 2.08 -16.21
C THR A 941 -12.31 2.25 -15.35
N LEU A 942 -13.14 1.21 -15.33
CA LEU A 942 -14.31 1.08 -14.47
C LEU A 942 -14.00 0.02 -13.42
N VAL A 943 -14.24 0.32 -12.15
CA VAL A 943 -14.03 -0.63 -11.04
C VAL A 943 -15.30 -0.70 -10.20
N ILE A 944 -15.76 -1.91 -9.94
CA ILE A 944 -16.88 -2.21 -9.05
C ILE A 944 -16.34 -3.05 -7.90
N ASN A 945 -16.55 -2.60 -6.67
CA ASN A 945 -16.21 -3.33 -5.46
C ASN A 945 -17.49 -3.58 -4.66
N HIS A 946 -17.76 -4.82 -4.30
CA HIS A 946 -18.86 -5.23 -3.43
C HIS A 946 -18.31 -5.91 -2.19
N THR A 947 -18.77 -5.44 -1.03
CA THR A 947 -18.50 -6.06 0.27
C THR A 947 -19.84 -6.46 0.89
N GLY A 948 -20.00 -7.72 1.21
CA GLY A 948 -21.18 -8.27 1.86
C GLY A 948 -21.31 -7.82 3.32
N GLU A 949 -22.34 -8.29 3.99
CA GLU A 949 -22.55 -8.05 5.42
C GLU A 949 -21.42 -8.64 6.26
N SER A 950 -21.14 -8.00 7.42
CA SER A 950 -20.16 -8.49 8.37
C SER A 950 -20.55 -8.14 9.81
N LEU A 951 -20.19 -9.02 10.75
CA LEU A 951 -20.33 -8.78 12.18
C LEU A 951 -19.35 -7.66 12.59
N HIS A 952 -19.88 -6.50 13.01
CA HIS A 952 -19.08 -5.34 13.39
C HIS A 952 -18.67 -5.40 14.85
N ALA A 953 -19.65 -5.55 15.74
CA ALA A 953 -19.43 -5.64 17.18
C ALA A 953 -20.34 -6.69 17.80
N VAL A 954 -19.82 -7.36 18.82
CA VAL A 954 -20.55 -8.38 19.59
C VAL A 954 -21.21 -7.73 20.77
N SER A 955 -22.53 -7.90 20.90
CA SER A 955 -23.26 -7.43 22.08
C SER A 955 -23.06 -8.39 23.25
N ALA A 956 -22.78 -7.83 24.42
CA ALA A 956 -22.81 -8.58 25.67
C ALA A 956 -24.24 -8.96 26.09
N ASP A 957 -25.27 -8.22 25.63
CA ASP A 957 -26.67 -8.50 25.88
C ASP A 957 -27.33 -9.22 24.67
N PRO A 958 -27.68 -10.52 24.80
CA PRO A 958 -28.31 -11.26 23.69
C PRO A 958 -29.67 -10.72 23.22
N LEU A 959 -30.33 -9.87 24.01
CA LEU A 959 -31.61 -9.29 23.69
C LEU A 959 -31.51 -8.05 22.81
N ILE A 960 -30.38 -7.36 22.87
CA ILE A 960 -30.09 -6.22 21.98
C ILE A 960 -29.61 -6.74 20.61
N GLY A 961 -28.89 -7.86 20.58
CA GLY A 961 -28.32 -8.43 19.38
C GLY A 961 -26.96 -7.82 19.02
N ASP A 962 -26.23 -8.53 18.14
CA ASP A 962 -24.94 -8.10 17.64
C ASP A 962 -25.11 -6.96 16.61
N GLU A 963 -24.11 -6.09 16.49
CA GLU A 963 -24.10 -5.02 15.49
C GLU A 963 -23.54 -5.56 14.17
N MET A 964 -24.31 -5.41 13.10
CA MET A 964 -23.98 -5.84 11.75
C MET A 964 -23.68 -4.64 10.85
N LYS A 965 -22.59 -4.68 10.13
CA LYS A 965 -22.31 -3.74 9.04
C LYS A 965 -22.92 -4.28 7.75
N LEU A 966 -23.80 -3.49 7.13
CA LEU A 966 -24.55 -3.91 5.94
C LEU A 966 -23.69 -3.95 4.67
N ALA A 967 -24.17 -4.71 3.69
CA ALA A 967 -23.51 -4.86 2.40
C ALA A 967 -23.42 -3.54 1.64
N ARG A 968 -22.28 -3.33 0.95
CA ARG A 968 -22.01 -2.09 0.22
C ARG A 968 -21.39 -2.35 -1.13
N THR A 969 -21.85 -1.58 -2.17
CA THR A 969 -21.25 -1.59 -3.52
C THR A 969 -20.71 -0.21 -3.86
N VAL A 970 -19.46 -0.15 -4.29
CA VAL A 970 -18.77 1.08 -4.71
C VAL A 970 -18.42 0.99 -6.19
N LEU A 971 -18.62 2.07 -6.92
CA LEU A 971 -18.28 2.21 -8.34
C LEU A 971 -17.29 3.35 -8.51
N ASP A 972 -16.14 3.04 -9.09
CA ASP A 972 -15.07 4.00 -9.40
C ASP A 972 -14.84 4.07 -10.92
N VAL A 973 -14.55 5.25 -11.42
CA VAL A 973 -14.23 5.51 -12.84
C VAL A 973 -12.92 6.28 -12.91
N ASN A 974 -11.96 5.78 -13.71
CA ASN A 974 -10.70 6.47 -13.96
C ASN A 974 -10.53 6.72 -15.47
N PHE A 975 -9.90 7.83 -15.79
CA PHE A 975 -9.60 8.27 -17.13
C PHE A 975 -8.18 8.84 -17.19
N LYS A 976 -7.42 8.44 -18.20
CA LYS A 976 -6.12 9.01 -18.53
C LYS A 976 -6.11 9.46 -19.98
N GLN A 977 -5.56 10.64 -20.23
CA GLN A 977 -5.34 11.23 -21.55
C GLN A 977 -3.91 11.71 -21.65
N PRO A 978 -3.06 11.11 -22.49
CA PRO A 978 -1.79 11.71 -22.87
C PRO A 978 -2.06 13.05 -23.60
N ILE A 979 -1.46 14.14 -23.15
CA ILE A 979 -1.54 15.47 -23.79
C ILE A 979 -0.34 15.65 -24.71
N ILE A 980 0.84 15.28 -24.23
CA ILE A 980 2.07 15.12 -24.99
C ILE A 980 2.47 13.67 -24.75
N MET A 981 2.53 12.88 -25.83
CA MET A 981 2.87 11.47 -25.74
C MET A 981 4.18 11.31 -24.96
N ASP A 982 4.18 10.39 -23.99
CA ASP A 982 5.30 10.01 -23.13
C ASP A 982 5.80 11.09 -22.14
N GLU A 983 5.32 12.32 -22.24
CA GLU A 983 5.81 13.40 -21.37
C GLU A 983 4.73 13.95 -20.42
N LEU A 984 3.51 14.15 -20.90
CA LEU A 984 2.47 14.87 -20.15
C LEU A 984 1.13 14.15 -20.20
N ASP A 985 0.72 13.61 -19.06
CA ASP A 985 -0.56 12.95 -18.87
C ASP A 985 -1.54 13.83 -18.08
N PHE A 986 -2.78 13.88 -18.56
CA PHE A 986 -3.92 14.31 -17.76
C PHE A 986 -4.63 13.08 -17.20
N LYS A 987 -4.95 13.10 -15.89
CA LYS A 987 -5.68 12.03 -15.21
C LYS A 987 -6.91 12.61 -14.52
N ALA A 988 -8.03 11.89 -14.59
CA ALA A 988 -9.24 12.22 -13.87
C ALA A 988 -9.82 10.95 -13.23
N SER A 989 -10.39 11.06 -12.05
CA SER A 989 -11.07 9.95 -11.39
C SER A 989 -12.32 10.41 -10.67
N ILE A 990 -13.31 9.54 -10.64
CA ILE A 990 -14.52 9.67 -9.83
C ILE A 990 -14.58 8.44 -8.96
N LYS A 991 -14.52 8.61 -7.64
CA LYS A 991 -14.63 7.50 -6.69
C LYS A 991 -15.98 7.54 -5.99
N ASN A 992 -16.51 6.36 -5.67
CA ASN A 992 -17.82 6.19 -5.04
C ASN A 992 -18.95 6.88 -5.82
N LEU A 993 -18.99 6.69 -7.15
CA LEU A 993 -19.98 7.33 -8.04
C LEU A 993 -21.44 7.05 -7.64
N LEU A 994 -21.69 5.94 -6.98
CA LEU A 994 -23.05 5.57 -6.47
C LEU A 994 -23.42 6.30 -5.19
N ASP A 995 -22.49 7.06 -4.57
CA ASP A 995 -22.66 7.66 -3.25
C ASP A 995 -23.20 6.66 -2.21
N ALA A 996 -22.63 5.46 -2.25
CA ALA A 996 -23.11 4.33 -1.46
C ALA A 996 -22.97 4.62 0.05
N GLU A 997 -24.08 4.45 0.78
CA GLU A 997 -24.15 4.66 2.23
C GLU A 997 -23.34 3.60 2.98
N VAL A 998 -22.85 3.96 4.16
CA VAL A 998 -22.35 3.03 5.18
C VAL A 998 -23.41 2.95 6.25
N GLU A 999 -23.90 1.74 6.51
CA GLU A 999 -25.00 1.50 7.42
C GLU A 999 -24.69 0.30 8.33
N HIS A 1000 -24.96 0.48 9.61
CA HIS A 1000 -24.85 -0.56 10.61
C HIS A 1000 -26.22 -0.74 11.27
N GLU A 1001 -26.58 -1.98 11.54
CA GLU A 1001 -27.80 -2.35 12.26
C GLU A 1001 -27.46 -3.13 13.52
N GLN A 1002 -28.19 -2.89 14.60
CA GLN A 1002 -28.10 -3.66 15.82
C GLN A 1002 -29.49 -4.19 16.20
N GLY A 1003 -29.63 -5.51 16.23
CA GLY A 1003 -30.94 -6.13 16.50
C GLY A 1003 -32.03 -5.87 15.45
N GLY A 1004 -31.63 -5.41 14.26
CA GLY A 1004 -32.52 -5.04 13.16
C GLY A 1004 -32.94 -3.58 13.15
N GLU A 1005 -32.39 -2.75 14.04
CA GLU A 1005 -32.61 -1.30 14.10
C GLU A 1005 -31.33 -0.58 13.68
N MET A 1006 -31.43 0.64 13.11
CA MET A 1006 -30.31 1.43 12.65
C MET A 1006 -29.39 1.83 13.82
N ALA A 1007 -28.14 1.42 13.81
CA ALA A 1007 -27.17 1.82 14.82
C ALA A 1007 -26.25 2.95 14.32
N LYS A 1008 -25.87 2.94 13.04
CA LYS A 1008 -25.00 3.96 12.44
C LYS A 1008 -25.30 4.12 10.98
N LYS A 1009 -25.35 5.37 10.49
CA LYS A 1009 -25.58 5.64 9.07
C LYS A 1009 -24.91 6.92 8.59
N TYR A 1010 -24.16 6.85 7.48
CA TYR A 1010 -23.57 8.04 6.87
C TYR A 1010 -23.25 7.84 5.39
N LYS A 1011 -23.06 8.97 4.67
CA LYS A 1011 -22.58 9.02 3.28
C LYS A 1011 -21.13 9.48 3.22
N PRO A 1012 -20.21 8.69 2.67
CA PRO A 1012 -18.81 9.10 2.49
C PRO A 1012 -18.61 10.21 1.46
N GLY A 1013 -19.59 10.44 0.57
CA GLY A 1013 -19.53 11.39 -0.55
C GLY A 1013 -18.90 10.80 -1.83
N ILE A 1014 -19.03 11.56 -2.92
CA ILE A 1014 -18.43 11.28 -4.23
C ILE A 1014 -17.17 12.12 -4.35
N GLU A 1015 -16.01 11.47 -4.59
CA GLU A 1015 -14.74 12.15 -4.81
C GLU A 1015 -14.48 12.35 -6.30
N PHE A 1016 -14.27 13.59 -6.73
CA PHE A 1016 -13.77 13.96 -8.05
C PHE A 1016 -12.32 14.40 -7.92
N LYS A 1017 -11.42 13.76 -8.63
CA LYS A 1017 -10.00 14.11 -8.62
C LYS A 1017 -9.51 14.33 -10.04
N MET A 1018 -8.68 15.36 -10.24
CA MET A 1018 -7.99 15.61 -11.50
C MET A 1018 -6.53 15.96 -11.24
N GLY A 1019 -5.68 15.60 -12.17
CA GLY A 1019 -4.25 15.84 -12.04
C GLY A 1019 -3.53 15.84 -13.37
N VAL A 1020 -2.33 16.35 -13.32
CA VAL A 1020 -1.38 16.37 -14.45
C VAL A 1020 -0.07 15.79 -13.95
N SER A 1021 0.52 14.92 -14.76
CA SER A 1021 1.81 14.26 -14.49
C SER A 1021 2.75 14.53 -15.66
N TYR A 1022 3.90 15.12 -15.38
CA TYR A 1022 4.96 15.37 -16.35
C TYR A 1022 6.12 14.42 -16.08
N LEU A 1023 6.55 13.71 -17.12
CA LEU A 1023 7.69 12.81 -17.13
C LEU A 1023 8.81 13.45 -17.97
N PHE A 1024 10.04 13.41 -17.51
CA PHE A 1024 11.19 14.04 -18.19
C PHE A 1024 12.49 13.29 -17.92
#